data_8b0c7fa01c8547829cb05a949f7212df
#
_entry.id   8b0c7fa01c8547829cb05a949f7212df
#
_cell.length_a   1.000
_cell.length_b   1.000
_cell.length_c   1.000
_cell.angle_alpha   90.00
_cell.angle_beta   90.00
_cell.angle_gamma   90.00
#
_symmetry.space_group_name_H-M   'P 1'
#
loop_
_entity.id
_entity.type
_entity.pdbx_description
1 polymer ?
#
loop_
_entity_poly.entity_id
_entity_poly.type
_entity_poly.pdbx_seq_one_letter_code
_entity_poly.pdbx_strand_id
1 'polypeptide(L)'
;MNEKALHTLEYDKIIEKLVGYAVSPMAKERAAALRPSAAMSDIIIWQEETTEATTMVLKKGTPSFGGFREIRPQLKRASMAGILSIAELMSVGEFAYVCRKVKNYARKENKDEGYARLDEYFDLITPLDKLENEISRCILSETEVADDASAGLRSVRREIKASNERVKDHLNGVINSSAYRNMLQDFVITIRNDRYCVPVKAEYRSSFPGMIHDQSNTGSTLFMEPLSVIQLNNKIKELQAKEKEEIEKILIALSDMVTANAFAIEGNLELLTQLDFIFAKANLSLAMDGTQPLFNTKGYINIHKGRHPLLDPKKVVPTDIYLGKEFTTLMITGPNTGGKLVALKTLGLFTLMGQAGLHIPAFDNSQLAVFDNVFASIGDEQSIEQSLSTFSAHMTNIVKIMDEVTDDSLVLFDELGAGTDPTEGAALAVAIIQALLERKIRTAVTTHYSELKVFALTTEGVENACCEFDVETLRPTYRLLIGIPGKSNAFAISKRLGLQEYILSAAKEFISRDEARFEDVITDLEISKKSVKFEQERAEEYRREAEELKKEVERQKEKTREQKEKILAKAREDAKQLYVQAKEEADRIIKEMNKQAKEANNRTKALEQRQKLNEKLSSMQQDFLKSKKVKPNHKAPENLKPGDRVYVISFDQNGEVLTAPDKNKEVMVQMGIMKMKVPMAELMLDDTPRPKEKQKRQQPTKAKFSKSQFISAEIDCRGQLVDEAIANIDKYIDDAYLSGLKQVVIIHGKGTGALRAGVQNYLKMNSHVKSYRPGTFGEGEAGVTVVELK
;
A
#
# COMPACT_ATOMS: atom_id res chain seq x y z
N MET A 1 -2.37 -23.65 -19.07
CA MET A 1 -2.82 -23.57 -17.63
C MET A 1 -4.09 -24.42 -17.48
N ASN A 2 -4.18 -25.25 -16.46
CA ASN A 2 -5.30 -26.20 -16.31
C ASN A 2 -6.57 -25.48 -15.81
N GLU A 3 -7.68 -25.54 -16.58
CA GLU A 3 -8.95 -24.86 -16.24
C GLU A 3 -9.60 -25.39 -14.95
N LYS A 4 -9.47 -26.69 -14.67
CA LYS A 4 -9.98 -27.28 -13.43
C LYS A 4 -9.28 -26.66 -12.21
N ALA A 5 -7.97 -26.44 -12.31
CA ALA A 5 -7.20 -25.80 -11.22
C ALA A 5 -7.61 -24.36 -10.97
N LEU A 6 -7.96 -23.58 -12.00
CA LEU A 6 -8.46 -22.21 -11.85
C LEU A 6 -9.73 -22.20 -10.97
N HIS A 7 -10.65 -23.11 -11.22
CA HIS A 7 -11.89 -23.19 -10.44
C HIS A 7 -11.66 -23.76 -9.03
N THR A 8 -10.87 -24.84 -8.91
CA THR A 8 -10.56 -25.47 -7.61
C THR A 8 -9.84 -24.54 -6.65
N LEU A 9 -8.94 -23.68 -7.17
CA LEU A 9 -8.19 -22.67 -6.40
C LEU A 9 -8.95 -21.36 -6.24
N GLU A 10 -10.21 -21.28 -6.72
CA GLU A 10 -11.09 -20.12 -6.59
C GLU A 10 -10.52 -18.84 -7.26
N TYR A 11 -9.75 -19.02 -8.35
CA TYR A 11 -9.22 -17.91 -9.14
C TYR A 11 -10.34 -17.09 -9.78
N ASP A 12 -11.44 -17.71 -10.16
CA ASP A 12 -12.68 -17.09 -10.63
C ASP A 12 -13.21 -16.02 -9.67
N LYS A 13 -13.15 -16.26 -8.35
CA LYS A 13 -13.56 -15.26 -7.36
C LYS A 13 -12.62 -14.06 -7.29
N ILE A 14 -11.35 -14.22 -7.60
CA ILE A 14 -10.41 -13.11 -7.73
C ILE A 14 -10.73 -12.30 -8.98
N ILE A 15 -11.05 -12.97 -10.06
CA ILE A 15 -11.49 -12.33 -11.32
C ILE A 15 -12.81 -11.56 -11.11
N GLU A 16 -13.78 -12.11 -10.37
CA GLU A 16 -15.01 -11.38 -10.03
C GLU A 16 -14.70 -10.09 -9.24
N LYS A 17 -13.80 -10.14 -8.27
CA LYS A 17 -13.33 -8.94 -7.56
C LYS A 17 -12.67 -7.94 -8.52
N LEU A 18 -11.81 -8.39 -9.43
CA LEU A 18 -11.14 -7.55 -10.41
C LEU A 18 -12.15 -6.86 -11.34
N VAL A 19 -13.14 -7.60 -11.85
CA VAL A 19 -14.25 -7.05 -12.66
C VAL A 19 -15.00 -5.95 -11.91
N GLY A 20 -15.14 -6.07 -10.59
CA GLY A 20 -15.76 -5.06 -9.73
C GLY A 20 -14.99 -3.74 -9.68
N TYR A 21 -13.68 -3.75 -9.91
CA TYR A 21 -12.84 -2.54 -9.95
C TYR A 21 -12.74 -1.91 -11.34
N ALA A 22 -13.01 -2.65 -12.41
CA ALA A 22 -13.08 -2.11 -13.77
C ALA A 22 -14.34 -1.25 -13.95
N VAL A 23 -14.23 -0.12 -14.62
CA VAL A 23 -15.31 0.86 -14.78
C VAL A 23 -16.05 0.62 -16.09
N SER A 24 -15.33 0.57 -17.21
CA SER A 24 -15.93 0.40 -18.54
C SER A 24 -16.36 -1.05 -18.81
N PRO A 25 -17.43 -1.26 -19.60
CA PRO A 25 -17.86 -2.62 -19.97
C PRO A 25 -16.74 -3.43 -20.65
N MET A 26 -15.96 -2.80 -21.53
CA MET A 26 -14.88 -3.45 -22.25
C MET A 26 -13.73 -3.88 -21.32
N ALA A 27 -13.37 -3.03 -20.33
CA ALA A 27 -12.37 -3.41 -19.33
C ALA A 27 -12.87 -4.53 -18.41
N LYS A 28 -14.17 -4.57 -18.09
CA LYS A 28 -14.79 -5.68 -17.37
C LYS A 28 -14.71 -6.99 -18.12
N GLU A 29 -14.97 -6.96 -19.43
CA GLU A 29 -14.84 -8.14 -20.30
C GLU A 29 -13.37 -8.60 -20.35
N ARG A 30 -12.42 -7.66 -20.48
CA ARG A 30 -10.98 -7.97 -20.46
C ARG A 30 -10.54 -8.54 -19.12
N ALA A 31 -11.04 -8.00 -18.00
CA ALA A 31 -10.80 -8.53 -16.67
C ALA A 31 -11.36 -9.94 -16.48
N ALA A 32 -12.58 -10.20 -16.98
CA ALA A 32 -13.21 -11.53 -16.94
C ALA A 32 -12.46 -12.56 -17.80
N ALA A 33 -11.84 -12.12 -18.87
CA ALA A 33 -11.04 -12.96 -19.76
C ALA A 33 -9.59 -13.17 -19.30
N LEU A 34 -9.16 -12.56 -18.19
CA LEU A 34 -7.77 -12.65 -17.73
C LEU A 34 -7.40 -14.09 -17.36
N ARG A 35 -6.31 -14.57 -17.95
CA ARG A 35 -5.74 -15.91 -17.67
C ARG A 35 -4.25 -15.76 -17.31
N PRO A 36 -3.73 -16.63 -16.44
CA PRO A 36 -2.30 -16.67 -16.12
C PRO A 36 -1.48 -17.05 -17.37
N SER A 37 -0.35 -16.35 -17.58
CA SER A 37 0.63 -16.67 -18.63
C SER A 37 1.73 -17.57 -18.11
N ALA A 38 2.31 -18.41 -18.98
CA ALA A 38 3.55 -19.13 -18.75
C ALA A 38 4.79 -18.40 -19.33
N ALA A 39 4.59 -17.30 -20.05
CA ALA A 39 5.68 -16.52 -20.63
C ALA A 39 6.20 -15.48 -19.62
N MET A 40 7.45 -15.61 -19.21
CA MET A 40 8.10 -14.72 -18.26
C MET A 40 8.07 -13.25 -18.71
N SER A 41 8.21 -12.99 -20.02
CA SER A 41 8.13 -11.65 -20.59
C SER A 41 6.80 -10.95 -20.31
N ASP A 42 5.69 -11.66 -20.53
CA ASP A 42 4.36 -11.10 -20.34
C ASP A 42 4.09 -10.83 -18.86
N ILE A 43 4.49 -11.78 -18.00
CA ILE A 43 4.33 -11.68 -16.55
C ILE A 43 5.05 -10.44 -16.03
N ILE A 44 6.30 -10.21 -16.43
CA ILE A 44 7.09 -9.04 -16.00
C ILE A 44 6.41 -7.75 -16.44
N ILE A 45 6.00 -7.65 -17.71
CA ILE A 45 5.31 -6.48 -18.25
C ILE A 45 4.04 -6.19 -17.45
N TRP A 46 3.20 -7.19 -17.24
CA TRP A 46 1.94 -7.03 -16.52
C TRP A 46 2.12 -6.67 -15.03
N GLN A 47 3.19 -7.19 -14.41
CA GLN A 47 3.53 -6.84 -13.02
C GLN A 47 4.05 -5.41 -12.92
N GLU A 48 4.91 -4.97 -13.85
CA GLU A 48 5.39 -3.59 -13.91
C GLU A 48 4.24 -2.61 -14.13
N GLU A 49 3.34 -2.88 -15.08
CA GLU A 49 2.13 -2.08 -15.33
C GLU A 49 1.29 -1.93 -14.05
N THR A 50 1.05 -3.04 -13.34
CA THR A 50 0.26 -3.03 -12.11
C THR A 50 0.95 -2.24 -11.01
N THR A 51 2.28 -2.35 -10.88
CA THR A 51 3.08 -1.63 -9.88
C THR A 51 3.12 -0.13 -10.15
N GLU A 52 3.33 0.27 -11.40
CA GLU A 52 3.32 1.67 -11.80
C GLU A 52 1.93 2.29 -11.56
N ALA A 53 0.86 1.60 -11.95
CA ALA A 53 -0.51 2.05 -11.72
C ALA A 53 -0.82 2.16 -10.22
N THR A 54 -0.40 1.19 -9.40
CA THR A 54 -0.56 1.22 -7.94
C THR A 54 0.14 2.45 -7.33
N THR A 55 1.36 2.73 -7.79
CA THR A 55 2.13 3.90 -7.35
C THR A 55 1.44 5.20 -7.76
N MET A 56 0.89 5.27 -8.98
CA MET A 56 0.13 6.44 -9.45
C MET A 56 -1.14 6.66 -8.64
N VAL A 57 -1.89 5.59 -8.35
CA VAL A 57 -3.12 5.67 -7.53
C VAL A 57 -2.81 6.17 -6.12
N LEU A 58 -1.74 5.70 -5.48
CA LEU A 58 -1.32 6.17 -4.16
C LEU A 58 -0.96 7.66 -4.14
N LYS A 59 -0.38 8.20 -5.24
CA LYS A 59 0.04 9.60 -5.32
C LYS A 59 -1.08 10.55 -5.75
N LYS A 60 -1.89 10.16 -6.73
CA LYS A 60 -2.83 11.04 -7.46
C LYS A 60 -4.28 10.57 -7.42
N GLY A 61 -4.56 9.41 -6.79
CA GLY A 61 -5.86 8.74 -6.88
C GLY A 61 -6.08 8.03 -8.22
N THR A 62 -7.20 7.34 -8.36
CA THR A 62 -7.56 6.61 -9.60
C THR A 62 -8.02 7.59 -10.68
N PRO A 63 -7.54 7.48 -11.93
CA PRO A 63 -8.06 8.28 -13.03
C PRO A 63 -9.54 7.99 -13.28
N SER A 64 -10.28 9.00 -13.75
CA SER A 64 -11.72 8.87 -14.01
C SER A 64 -11.96 8.23 -15.36
N PHE A 65 -12.32 6.96 -15.37
CA PHE A 65 -12.76 6.22 -16.56
C PHE A 65 -14.29 6.21 -16.71
N GLY A 66 -15.04 6.89 -15.85
CA GLY A 66 -16.49 6.92 -15.90
C GLY A 66 -17.03 7.68 -17.11
N GLY A 67 -18.12 7.19 -17.69
CA GLY A 67 -18.86 7.88 -18.71
C GLY A 67 -18.64 7.40 -20.14
N PHE A 68 -17.61 6.60 -20.46
CA PHE A 68 -17.51 6.07 -21.82
C PHE A 68 -18.10 4.66 -21.96
N ARG A 69 -18.74 4.46 -23.10
CA ARG A 69 -19.42 3.22 -23.46
C ARG A 69 -18.77 2.63 -24.71
N GLU A 70 -19.23 1.46 -25.14
CA GLU A 70 -18.86 0.88 -26.41
C GLU A 70 -19.41 1.76 -27.54
N ILE A 71 -18.51 2.34 -28.32
CA ILE A 71 -18.84 3.26 -29.43
C ILE A 71 -18.43 2.75 -30.83
N ARG A 72 -17.88 1.53 -30.93
CA ARG A 72 -17.53 0.94 -32.24
C ARG A 72 -18.73 0.81 -33.20
N PRO A 73 -19.98 0.47 -32.76
CA PRO A 73 -21.14 0.46 -33.64
C PRO A 73 -21.43 1.83 -34.24
N GLN A 74 -21.27 2.92 -33.48
CA GLN A 74 -21.45 4.29 -33.94
C GLN A 74 -20.38 4.66 -34.95
N LEU A 75 -19.10 4.32 -34.67
CA LEU A 75 -17.99 4.56 -35.62
C LEU A 75 -18.22 3.81 -36.95
N LYS A 76 -18.66 2.56 -36.87
CA LYS A 76 -18.97 1.77 -38.07
C LYS A 76 -20.13 2.40 -38.89
N ARG A 77 -21.17 2.90 -38.22
CA ARG A 77 -22.27 3.60 -38.91
C ARG A 77 -21.79 4.87 -39.57
N ALA A 78 -21.04 5.71 -38.82
CA ALA A 78 -20.49 6.95 -39.35
C ALA A 78 -19.57 6.68 -40.57
N SER A 79 -18.72 5.67 -40.53
CA SER A 79 -17.82 5.31 -41.63
C SER A 79 -18.56 4.85 -42.92
N MET A 80 -19.84 4.41 -42.79
CA MET A 80 -20.72 4.08 -43.87
C MET A 80 -21.57 5.27 -44.32
N ALA A 81 -21.17 6.50 -44.03
CA ALA A 81 -21.92 7.73 -44.28
C ALA A 81 -23.32 7.75 -43.61
N GLY A 82 -23.51 7.01 -42.53
CA GLY A 82 -24.74 7.04 -41.72
C GLY A 82 -24.69 8.23 -40.73
N ILE A 83 -25.85 8.90 -40.59
CA ILE A 83 -26.04 10.02 -39.70
C ILE A 83 -26.17 9.45 -38.27
N LEU A 84 -25.38 9.97 -37.34
CA LEU A 84 -25.47 9.64 -35.92
C LEU A 84 -26.58 10.46 -35.25
N SER A 85 -27.32 9.84 -34.37
CA SER A 85 -28.31 10.50 -33.52
C SER A 85 -27.67 11.43 -32.48
N ILE A 86 -28.48 12.30 -31.88
CA ILE A 86 -28.03 13.21 -30.82
C ILE A 86 -27.39 12.42 -29.65
N ALA A 87 -28.03 11.33 -29.20
CA ALA A 87 -27.55 10.49 -28.13
C ALA A 87 -26.22 9.78 -28.46
N GLU A 88 -26.04 9.34 -29.72
CA GLU A 88 -24.81 8.70 -30.18
C GLU A 88 -23.66 9.71 -30.28
N LEU A 89 -23.89 10.91 -30.79
CA LEU A 89 -22.91 11.97 -30.82
C LEU A 89 -22.53 12.42 -29.40
N MET A 90 -23.49 12.50 -28.50
CA MET A 90 -23.21 12.81 -27.08
C MET A 90 -22.30 11.75 -26.46
N SER A 91 -22.53 10.45 -26.70
CA SER A 91 -21.66 9.37 -26.23
C SER A 91 -20.23 9.49 -26.78
N VAL A 92 -20.06 9.91 -28.05
CA VAL A 92 -18.72 10.19 -28.62
C VAL A 92 -18.09 11.42 -27.98
N GLY A 93 -18.86 12.46 -27.65
CA GLY A 93 -18.38 13.65 -26.94
C GLY A 93 -17.92 13.31 -25.51
N GLU A 94 -18.71 12.50 -24.78
CA GLU A 94 -18.34 12.01 -23.46
C GLU A 94 -17.05 11.18 -23.49
N PHE A 95 -16.90 10.33 -24.48
CA PHE A 95 -15.67 9.57 -24.71
C PHE A 95 -14.47 10.50 -24.96
N ALA A 96 -14.59 11.49 -25.83
CA ALA A 96 -13.52 12.47 -26.09
C ALA A 96 -13.12 13.24 -24.82
N TYR A 97 -14.07 13.61 -23.99
CA TYR A 97 -13.85 14.23 -22.68
C TYR A 97 -13.06 13.32 -21.73
N VAL A 98 -13.39 12.02 -21.68
CA VAL A 98 -12.65 11.04 -20.85
C VAL A 98 -11.22 10.90 -21.38
N CYS A 99 -11.00 10.84 -22.71
CA CYS A 99 -9.65 10.81 -23.31
C CYS A 99 -8.81 11.99 -22.83
N ARG A 100 -9.36 13.21 -22.87
CA ARG A 100 -8.68 14.41 -22.40
C ARG A 100 -8.37 14.37 -20.90
N LYS A 101 -9.31 13.92 -20.07
CA LYS A 101 -9.12 13.77 -18.63
C LYS A 101 -8.01 12.77 -18.29
N VAL A 102 -8.04 11.58 -18.92
CA VAL A 102 -7.04 10.53 -18.68
C VAL A 102 -5.66 11.00 -19.16
N LYS A 103 -5.57 11.66 -20.32
CA LYS A 103 -4.30 12.25 -20.78
C LYS A 103 -3.76 13.32 -19.82
N ASN A 104 -4.63 14.16 -19.27
CA ASN A 104 -4.24 15.19 -18.30
C ASN A 104 -3.81 14.60 -16.95
N TYR A 105 -4.38 13.46 -16.52
CA TYR A 105 -3.97 12.75 -15.31
C TYR A 105 -2.51 12.31 -15.38
N ALA A 106 -2.01 11.94 -16.57
CA ALA A 106 -0.61 11.53 -16.78
C ALA A 106 0.41 12.67 -16.64
N ARG A 107 -0.03 13.96 -16.62
CA ARG A 107 0.90 15.11 -16.51
C ARG A 107 1.75 15.00 -15.26
N LYS A 108 3.07 15.05 -15.46
CA LYS A 108 4.09 14.93 -14.41
C LYS A 108 4.19 16.24 -13.65
N GLU A 109 4.22 16.17 -12.34
CA GLU A 109 4.51 17.31 -11.48
C GLU A 109 6.02 17.55 -11.39
N ASN A 110 6.84 16.50 -11.45
CA ASN A 110 8.30 16.56 -11.46
C ASN A 110 8.87 15.83 -12.69
N LYS A 111 9.94 16.39 -13.30
CA LYS A 111 10.60 15.80 -14.47
C LYS A 111 11.24 14.44 -14.22
N ASP A 112 11.55 14.09 -12.99
CA ASP A 112 12.23 12.86 -12.59
C ASP A 112 11.26 11.70 -12.29
N GLU A 113 9.94 11.91 -12.35
CA GLU A 113 8.94 10.88 -12.20
C GLU A 113 8.62 10.26 -13.57
N GLY A 114 9.20 9.09 -13.86
CA GLY A 114 8.92 8.31 -15.06
C GLY A 114 8.20 7.01 -14.71
N TYR A 115 7.10 6.74 -15.41
CA TYR A 115 6.39 5.46 -15.38
C TYR A 115 6.59 4.82 -16.76
N ALA A 116 7.67 4.03 -16.92
CA ALA A 116 8.19 3.60 -18.22
C ALA A 116 7.13 2.88 -19.07
N ARG A 117 6.27 2.06 -18.44
CA ARG A 117 5.22 1.31 -19.14
C ARG A 117 3.97 2.14 -19.37
N LEU A 118 3.48 2.83 -18.35
CA LEU A 118 2.22 3.57 -18.45
C LEU A 118 2.35 4.85 -19.25
N ASP A 119 3.50 5.51 -19.23
CA ASP A 119 3.77 6.69 -20.04
C ASP A 119 3.58 6.39 -21.55
N GLU A 120 3.99 5.19 -22.01
CA GLU A 120 3.77 4.76 -23.41
C GLU A 120 2.28 4.77 -23.79
N TYR A 121 1.40 4.23 -22.93
CA TYR A 121 -0.04 4.24 -23.18
C TYR A 121 -0.62 5.66 -23.16
N PHE A 122 -0.25 6.47 -22.19
CA PHE A 122 -0.75 7.85 -22.08
C PHE A 122 -0.28 8.74 -23.24
N ASP A 123 0.95 8.55 -23.72
CA ASP A 123 1.49 9.35 -24.83
C ASP A 123 0.80 9.03 -26.15
N LEU A 124 0.40 7.78 -26.36
CA LEU A 124 -0.32 7.33 -27.55
C LEU A 124 -1.77 7.87 -27.65
N ILE A 125 -2.37 8.34 -26.52
CA ILE A 125 -3.72 8.93 -26.54
C ILE A 125 -3.71 10.17 -27.43
N THR A 126 -4.48 10.14 -28.52
CA THR A 126 -4.65 11.26 -29.44
C THR A 126 -5.67 12.25 -28.89
N PRO A 127 -5.33 13.56 -28.74
CA PRO A 127 -6.29 14.56 -28.29
C PRO A 127 -7.44 14.75 -29.27
N LEU A 128 -8.67 14.79 -28.78
CA LEU A 128 -9.91 14.98 -29.56
C LEU A 128 -10.60 16.31 -29.20
N ASP A 129 -9.85 17.32 -28.76
CA ASP A 129 -10.38 18.57 -28.20
C ASP A 129 -11.34 19.29 -29.17
N LYS A 130 -11.04 19.31 -30.49
CA LYS A 130 -11.88 19.95 -31.50
C LYS A 130 -13.25 19.25 -31.62
N LEU A 131 -13.23 17.92 -31.62
CA LEU A 131 -14.45 17.11 -31.71
C LEU A 131 -15.28 17.26 -30.42
N GLU A 132 -14.65 17.15 -29.25
CA GLU A 132 -15.28 17.32 -27.94
C GLU A 132 -15.97 18.68 -27.83
N ASN A 133 -15.24 19.76 -28.15
CA ASN A 133 -15.75 21.12 -28.04
C ASN A 133 -16.92 21.36 -28.99
N GLU A 134 -16.84 20.86 -30.25
CA GLU A 134 -17.91 21.09 -31.22
C GLU A 134 -19.18 20.28 -30.89
N ILE A 135 -19.05 19.03 -30.45
CA ILE A 135 -20.20 18.26 -29.97
C ILE A 135 -20.83 18.93 -28.76
N SER A 136 -20.03 19.31 -27.76
CA SER A 136 -20.52 19.96 -26.53
C SER A 136 -21.16 21.33 -26.78
N ARG A 137 -20.70 22.05 -27.82
CA ARG A 137 -21.29 23.32 -28.24
C ARG A 137 -22.67 23.11 -28.91
N CYS A 138 -22.80 22.04 -29.70
CA CYS A 138 -24.00 21.79 -30.51
C CYS A 138 -25.07 20.98 -29.75
N ILE A 139 -24.71 20.11 -28.84
CA ILE A 139 -25.62 19.15 -28.16
C ILE A 139 -25.66 19.48 -26.67
N LEU A 140 -26.87 19.80 -26.15
CA LEU A 140 -27.10 20.10 -24.76
C LEU A 140 -27.56 18.89 -23.93
N SER A 141 -28.32 17.99 -24.54
CA SER A 141 -28.84 16.78 -23.91
C SER A 141 -29.10 15.70 -24.95
N GLU A 142 -29.48 14.49 -24.52
CA GLU A 142 -29.81 13.37 -25.43
C GLU A 142 -30.92 13.68 -26.45
N THR A 143 -31.70 14.75 -26.25
CA THR A 143 -32.85 15.12 -27.11
C THR A 143 -32.79 16.55 -27.62
N GLU A 144 -31.79 17.34 -27.22
CA GLU A 144 -31.77 18.78 -27.47
C GLU A 144 -30.46 19.24 -28.10
N VAL A 145 -30.63 19.94 -29.26
CA VAL A 145 -29.57 20.64 -29.99
C VAL A 145 -29.62 22.12 -29.55
N ALA A 146 -28.45 22.71 -29.28
CA ALA A 146 -28.32 24.10 -28.86
C ALA A 146 -28.89 25.07 -29.92
N ASP A 147 -29.54 26.14 -29.48
CA ASP A 147 -30.09 27.18 -30.36
C ASP A 147 -29.05 27.81 -31.27
N ASP A 148 -27.82 27.91 -30.79
CA ASP A 148 -26.68 28.51 -31.47
C ASP A 148 -25.73 27.48 -32.11
N ALA A 149 -26.17 26.22 -32.22
CA ALA A 149 -25.42 25.20 -32.94
C ALA A 149 -25.17 25.59 -34.44
N SER A 150 -26.13 26.28 -35.06
CA SER A 150 -25.90 26.94 -36.36
C SER A 150 -26.64 28.29 -36.44
N ALA A 151 -26.18 29.17 -37.36
CA ALA A 151 -26.86 30.43 -37.60
C ALA A 151 -28.26 30.20 -38.17
N GLY A 152 -28.43 29.12 -38.98
CA GLY A 152 -29.71 28.72 -39.59
C GLY A 152 -30.73 28.31 -38.52
N LEU A 153 -30.33 27.38 -37.63
CA LEU A 153 -31.21 26.89 -36.57
C LEU A 153 -31.64 28.03 -35.63
N ARG A 154 -30.68 28.91 -35.24
CA ARG A 154 -30.98 30.10 -34.41
C ARG A 154 -32.03 31.01 -35.08
N SER A 155 -31.89 31.26 -36.38
CA SER A 155 -32.84 32.09 -37.12
C SER A 155 -34.25 31.46 -37.17
N VAL A 156 -34.30 30.17 -37.49
CA VAL A 156 -35.59 29.43 -37.54
C VAL A 156 -36.29 29.37 -36.21
N ARG A 157 -35.59 29.06 -35.12
CA ARG A 157 -36.17 29.02 -33.77
C ARG A 157 -36.65 30.40 -33.33
N ARG A 158 -35.91 31.48 -33.65
CA ARG A 158 -36.37 32.85 -33.40
C ARG A 158 -37.65 33.15 -34.14
N GLU A 159 -37.76 32.75 -35.44
CA GLU A 159 -38.96 32.95 -36.21
C GLU A 159 -40.17 32.13 -35.69
N ILE A 160 -39.94 30.90 -35.24
CA ILE A 160 -40.93 30.05 -34.58
C ILE A 160 -41.46 30.76 -33.32
N LYS A 161 -40.55 31.24 -32.47
CA LYS A 161 -40.94 31.95 -31.25
C LYS A 161 -41.77 33.20 -31.57
N ALA A 162 -41.32 34.03 -32.47
CA ALA A 162 -42.02 35.24 -32.90
C ALA A 162 -43.37 34.91 -33.50
N SER A 163 -43.52 33.85 -34.32
CA SER A 163 -44.78 33.39 -34.92
C SER A 163 -45.75 32.89 -33.85
N ASN A 164 -45.27 32.14 -32.88
CA ASN A 164 -46.09 31.69 -31.73
C ASN A 164 -46.62 32.84 -30.90
N GLU A 165 -45.83 33.88 -30.67
CA GLU A 165 -46.29 35.09 -29.98
C GLU A 165 -47.40 35.81 -30.77
N ARG A 166 -47.19 35.99 -32.08
CA ARG A 166 -48.20 36.59 -32.95
C ARG A 166 -49.50 35.79 -32.98
N VAL A 167 -49.44 34.46 -33.03
CA VAL A 167 -50.64 33.59 -32.95
C VAL A 167 -51.36 33.83 -31.66
N LYS A 168 -50.70 33.89 -30.52
CA LYS A 168 -51.30 34.15 -29.18
C LYS A 168 -51.94 35.52 -29.13
N ASP A 169 -51.32 36.56 -29.71
CA ASP A 169 -51.87 37.90 -29.78
C ASP A 169 -53.18 37.94 -30.61
N HIS A 170 -53.17 37.30 -31.78
CA HIS A 170 -54.37 37.17 -32.60
C HIS A 170 -55.49 36.40 -31.92
N LEU A 171 -55.18 35.28 -31.28
CA LEU A 171 -56.19 34.47 -30.53
C LEU A 171 -56.73 35.20 -29.31
N ASN A 172 -55.86 35.92 -28.58
CA ASN A 172 -56.33 36.79 -27.48
C ASN A 172 -57.28 37.87 -27.99
N GLY A 173 -57.03 38.42 -29.18
CA GLY A 173 -57.93 39.31 -29.86
C GLY A 173 -59.27 38.66 -30.16
N VAL A 174 -59.27 37.40 -30.62
CA VAL A 174 -60.50 36.61 -30.90
C VAL A 174 -61.26 36.32 -29.58
N ILE A 175 -60.61 35.88 -28.55
CA ILE A 175 -61.19 35.55 -27.23
C ILE A 175 -61.83 36.76 -26.58
N ASN A 176 -61.22 37.95 -26.70
CA ASN A 176 -61.71 39.19 -26.08
C ASN A 176 -62.67 39.93 -26.98
N SER A 177 -62.90 39.46 -28.20
CA SER A 177 -63.89 40.14 -29.10
C SER A 177 -65.33 39.94 -28.67
N SER A 178 -66.11 41.00 -28.57
CA SER A 178 -67.52 40.96 -28.27
C SER A 178 -68.35 40.16 -29.31
N ALA A 179 -67.86 40.09 -30.56
CA ALA A 179 -68.52 39.35 -31.65
C ALA A 179 -68.45 37.84 -31.48
N TYR A 180 -67.34 37.29 -30.87
CA TYR A 180 -67.15 35.86 -30.73
C TYR A 180 -67.39 35.33 -29.34
N ARG A 181 -67.53 36.17 -28.36
CA ARG A 181 -67.61 35.83 -26.91
C ARG A 181 -68.74 34.83 -26.60
N ASN A 182 -69.88 34.96 -27.20
CA ASN A 182 -71.00 34.05 -26.99
C ASN A 182 -70.86 32.70 -27.70
N MET A 183 -70.04 32.64 -28.75
CA MET A 183 -69.78 31.43 -29.54
C MET A 183 -68.68 30.51 -28.89
N LEU A 184 -67.86 31.09 -28.02
CA LEU A 184 -66.83 30.33 -27.32
C LEU A 184 -67.38 29.52 -26.15
N GLN A 185 -66.90 28.28 -25.97
CA GLN A 185 -67.25 27.45 -24.83
C GLN A 185 -66.41 27.86 -23.60
N ASP A 186 -65.09 28.12 -23.81
CA ASP A 186 -64.16 28.62 -22.81
C ASP A 186 -63.28 29.72 -23.44
N PHE A 187 -62.73 30.61 -22.55
CA PHE A 187 -61.87 31.71 -23.03
C PHE A 187 -60.37 31.32 -22.90
N VAL A 188 -60.02 30.16 -23.49
CA VAL A 188 -58.69 29.61 -23.43
C VAL A 188 -58.13 29.31 -24.83
N ILE A 189 -56.79 29.42 -24.97
CA ILE A 189 -56.08 28.99 -26.15
C ILE A 189 -55.69 27.54 -25.94
N THR A 190 -55.99 26.69 -26.90
CA THR A 190 -55.65 25.26 -26.84
C THR A 190 -54.81 24.88 -28.06
N ILE A 191 -54.05 23.78 -27.93
CA ILE A 191 -53.34 23.19 -29.07
C ILE A 191 -54.01 21.86 -29.39
N ARG A 192 -54.38 21.68 -30.68
CA ARG A 192 -54.90 20.41 -31.23
C ARG A 192 -54.25 20.13 -32.58
N ASN A 193 -53.77 18.89 -32.71
CA ASN A 193 -53.03 18.49 -33.92
C ASN A 193 -51.88 19.47 -34.29
N ASP A 194 -51.15 19.93 -33.29
CA ASP A 194 -50.05 20.91 -33.40
C ASP A 194 -50.49 22.29 -33.95
N ARG A 195 -51.75 22.65 -33.75
CA ARG A 195 -52.33 23.92 -34.18
C ARG A 195 -52.96 24.64 -32.97
N TYR A 196 -52.78 25.92 -32.93
CA TYR A 196 -53.45 26.76 -31.94
C TYR A 196 -54.91 26.93 -32.35
N CYS A 197 -55.81 26.58 -31.41
CA CYS A 197 -57.26 26.57 -31.58
C CYS A 197 -57.95 27.25 -30.40
N VAL A 198 -59.18 27.60 -30.59
CA VAL A 198 -60.12 28.05 -29.53
C VAL A 198 -61.30 27.07 -29.42
N PRO A 199 -61.81 26.81 -28.21
CA PRO A 199 -62.96 25.94 -28.00
C PRO A 199 -64.26 26.70 -28.31
N VAL A 200 -65.00 26.24 -29.32
CA VAL A 200 -66.23 26.82 -29.82
C VAL A 200 -67.39 25.86 -29.51
N LYS A 201 -68.54 26.35 -29.11
CA LYS A 201 -69.74 25.56 -28.90
C LYS A 201 -70.21 24.95 -30.24
N ALA A 202 -70.62 23.70 -30.24
CA ALA A 202 -71.04 23.00 -31.48
C ALA A 202 -72.19 23.68 -32.23
N GLU A 203 -73.10 24.40 -31.57
CA GLU A 203 -74.13 25.12 -32.19
C GLU A 203 -73.71 26.29 -33.08
N TYR A 204 -72.50 26.84 -32.84
CA TYR A 204 -71.95 27.92 -33.68
C TYR A 204 -70.96 27.44 -34.75
N ARG A 205 -70.98 26.14 -35.05
CA ARG A 205 -70.09 25.53 -36.04
C ARG A 205 -70.04 26.28 -37.39
N SER A 206 -71.25 26.69 -37.92
CA SER A 206 -71.34 27.37 -39.19
C SER A 206 -71.15 28.88 -39.12
N SER A 207 -71.30 29.46 -37.92
CA SER A 207 -71.24 30.90 -37.67
C SER A 207 -69.85 31.41 -37.24
N PHE A 208 -68.99 30.50 -36.71
CA PHE A 208 -67.62 30.84 -36.33
C PHE A 208 -66.66 30.67 -37.51
N PRO A 209 -65.97 31.72 -37.95
CA PRO A 209 -65.07 31.65 -39.10
C PRO A 209 -63.76 30.93 -38.77
N GLY A 210 -63.69 29.63 -39.00
CA GLY A 210 -62.53 28.81 -38.68
C GLY A 210 -62.66 27.40 -39.22
N MET A 211 -61.55 26.63 -39.08
CA MET A 211 -61.42 25.22 -39.41
C MET A 211 -61.45 24.34 -38.17
N ILE A 212 -62.21 23.26 -38.18
CA ILE A 212 -62.32 22.31 -37.11
C ILE A 212 -61.07 21.35 -37.16
N HIS A 213 -60.38 21.25 -36.04
CA HIS A 213 -59.24 20.32 -35.89
C HIS A 213 -59.51 19.16 -34.97
N ASP A 214 -60.42 19.34 -34.01
CA ASP A 214 -60.79 18.32 -33.01
C ASP A 214 -62.15 18.63 -32.40
N GLN A 215 -62.77 17.62 -31.74
CA GLN A 215 -63.98 17.85 -30.96
C GLN A 215 -63.92 17.13 -29.62
N SER A 216 -64.64 17.63 -28.60
CA SER A 216 -64.76 16.99 -27.28
C SER A 216 -65.43 15.62 -27.42
N ASN A 217 -65.15 14.73 -26.47
CA ASN A 217 -65.77 13.39 -26.44
C ASN A 217 -67.33 13.42 -26.41
N THR A 218 -67.92 14.49 -25.90
CA THR A 218 -69.38 14.68 -25.88
C THR A 218 -69.90 15.32 -27.16
N GLY A 219 -69.03 15.76 -28.06
CA GLY A 219 -69.38 16.46 -29.29
C GLY A 219 -69.89 17.90 -29.07
N SER A 220 -69.99 18.39 -27.82
CA SER A 220 -70.54 19.72 -27.47
C SER A 220 -69.55 20.86 -27.74
N THR A 221 -68.28 20.62 -27.87
CA THR A 221 -67.21 21.61 -28.09
C THR A 221 -66.41 21.24 -29.29
N LEU A 222 -66.20 22.16 -30.19
CA LEU A 222 -65.33 22.04 -31.37
C LEU A 222 -64.06 22.87 -31.12
N PHE A 223 -62.92 22.26 -31.35
CA PHE A 223 -61.67 22.98 -31.30
C PHE A 223 -61.37 23.53 -32.69
N MET A 224 -61.60 24.85 -32.82
CA MET A 224 -61.52 25.51 -34.11
C MET A 224 -60.30 26.43 -34.22
N GLU A 225 -59.65 26.36 -35.36
CA GLU A 225 -58.57 27.28 -35.76
C GLU A 225 -59.25 28.47 -36.47
N PRO A 226 -59.22 29.71 -35.87
CA PRO A 226 -59.78 30.88 -36.53
C PRO A 226 -59.06 31.18 -37.82
N LEU A 227 -59.81 31.67 -38.87
CA LEU A 227 -59.25 32.04 -40.16
C LEU A 227 -58.08 33.03 -40.06
N SER A 228 -58.11 33.93 -39.07
CA SER A 228 -57.05 34.92 -38.82
C SER A 228 -55.71 34.30 -38.43
N VAL A 229 -55.65 33.04 -37.94
CA VAL A 229 -54.43 32.40 -37.53
C VAL A 229 -53.97 31.23 -38.41
N ILE A 230 -54.76 30.80 -39.43
CA ILE A 230 -54.44 29.68 -40.34
C ILE A 230 -53.08 29.88 -40.98
N GLN A 231 -52.81 31.06 -41.53
CA GLN A 231 -51.52 31.34 -42.18
C GLN A 231 -50.36 31.27 -41.22
N LEU A 232 -50.53 31.77 -40.01
CA LEU A 232 -49.48 31.73 -38.95
C LEU A 232 -49.21 30.31 -38.49
N ASN A 233 -50.24 29.50 -38.28
CA ASN A 233 -50.12 28.09 -37.95
C ASN A 233 -49.45 27.29 -39.08
N ASN A 234 -49.80 27.58 -40.35
CA ASN A 234 -49.09 26.98 -41.51
C ASN A 234 -47.62 27.39 -41.54
N LYS A 235 -47.32 28.66 -41.30
CA LYS A 235 -45.95 29.18 -41.22
C LYS A 235 -45.16 28.50 -40.10
N ILE A 236 -45.74 28.26 -38.94
CA ILE A 236 -45.11 27.52 -37.82
C ILE A 236 -44.76 26.09 -38.26
N LYS A 237 -45.68 25.38 -38.95
CA LYS A 237 -45.38 24.02 -39.46
C LYS A 237 -44.28 24.02 -40.47
N GLU A 238 -44.23 24.99 -41.41
CA GLU A 238 -43.11 25.13 -42.36
C GLU A 238 -41.77 25.38 -41.62
N LEU A 239 -41.79 26.23 -40.59
CA LEU A 239 -40.59 26.53 -39.81
C LEU A 239 -40.14 25.32 -38.98
N GLN A 240 -41.05 24.53 -38.43
CA GLN A 240 -40.76 23.27 -37.75
C GLN A 240 -40.13 22.22 -38.69
N ALA A 241 -40.58 22.16 -39.95
CA ALA A 241 -39.94 21.32 -40.96
C ALA A 241 -38.51 21.80 -41.26
N LYS A 242 -38.32 23.12 -41.41
CA LYS A 242 -37.02 23.72 -41.61
C LYS A 242 -36.09 23.53 -40.37
N GLU A 243 -36.64 23.58 -39.17
CA GLU A 243 -35.90 23.28 -37.94
C GLU A 243 -35.33 21.86 -37.99
N LYS A 244 -36.14 20.88 -38.37
CA LYS A 244 -35.67 19.48 -38.55
C LYS A 244 -34.57 19.34 -39.59
N GLU A 245 -34.71 20.03 -40.74
CA GLU A 245 -33.68 20.07 -41.78
C GLU A 245 -32.37 20.69 -41.28
N GLU A 246 -32.43 21.78 -40.54
CA GLU A 246 -31.23 22.42 -39.96
C GLU A 246 -30.56 21.54 -38.89
N ILE A 247 -31.36 20.87 -38.04
CA ILE A 247 -30.85 19.88 -37.08
C ILE A 247 -30.14 18.73 -37.81
N GLU A 248 -30.75 18.18 -38.87
CA GLU A 248 -30.15 17.11 -39.68
C GLU A 248 -28.80 17.54 -40.29
N LYS A 249 -28.69 18.75 -40.83
CA LYS A 249 -27.43 19.32 -41.34
C LYS A 249 -26.35 19.38 -40.25
N ILE A 250 -26.71 19.77 -39.00
CA ILE A 250 -25.80 19.79 -37.87
C ILE A 250 -25.33 18.39 -37.53
N LEU A 251 -26.28 17.41 -37.48
CA LEU A 251 -25.93 16.01 -37.20
C LEU A 251 -25.04 15.40 -38.26
N ILE A 252 -25.27 15.71 -39.54
CA ILE A 252 -24.40 15.29 -40.66
C ILE A 252 -22.98 15.85 -40.43
N ALA A 253 -22.86 17.16 -40.23
CA ALA A 253 -21.55 17.79 -40.02
C ALA A 253 -20.77 17.19 -38.82
N LEU A 254 -21.47 16.93 -37.71
CA LEU A 254 -20.85 16.30 -36.55
C LEU A 254 -20.48 14.83 -36.85
N SER A 255 -21.33 14.07 -37.59
CA SER A 255 -21.03 12.70 -37.99
C SER A 255 -19.82 12.62 -38.92
N ASP A 256 -19.66 13.59 -39.85
CA ASP A 256 -18.50 13.71 -40.72
C ASP A 256 -17.22 13.97 -39.89
N MET A 257 -17.32 14.81 -38.86
CA MET A 257 -16.19 15.03 -37.93
C MET A 257 -15.82 13.76 -37.14
N VAL A 258 -16.79 12.95 -36.71
CA VAL A 258 -16.54 11.65 -36.07
C VAL A 258 -15.84 10.72 -37.04
N THR A 259 -16.32 10.65 -38.33
CA THR A 259 -15.71 9.83 -39.36
C THR A 259 -14.26 10.23 -39.66
N ALA A 260 -13.98 11.53 -39.72
CA ALA A 260 -12.62 12.03 -39.93
C ALA A 260 -11.66 11.67 -38.81
N ASN A 261 -12.17 11.46 -37.62
CA ASN A 261 -11.39 11.08 -36.42
C ASN A 261 -11.54 9.60 -36.02
N ALA A 262 -12.22 8.77 -36.85
CA ALA A 262 -12.58 7.40 -36.48
C ALA A 262 -11.38 6.54 -36.06
N PHE A 263 -10.25 6.62 -36.76
CA PHE A 263 -9.03 5.89 -36.42
C PHE A 263 -8.46 6.30 -35.06
N ALA A 264 -8.43 7.61 -34.77
CA ALA A 264 -7.96 8.12 -33.50
C ALA A 264 -8.91 7.73 -32.34
N ILE A 265 -10.22 7.74 -32.58
CA ILE A 265 -11.23 7.34 -31.60
C ILE A 265 -11.09 5.84 -31.27
N GLU A 266 -10.93 4.99 -32.28
CA GLU A 266 -10.78 3.54 -32.12
C GLU A 266 -9.47 3.20 -31.36
N GLY A 267 -8.37 3.83 -31.74
CA GLY A 267 -7.09 3.70 -31.02
C GLY A 267 -7.20 4.13 -29.56
N ASN A 268 -7.81 5.28 -29.33
CA ASN A 268 -8.04 5.76 -27.95
C ASN A 268 -8.97 4.82 -27.15
N LEU A 269 -9.97 4.23 -27.77
CA LEU A 269 -10.89 3.29 -27.11
C LEU A 269 -10.14 2.06 -26.60
N GLU A 270 -9.23 1.53 -27.40
CA GLU A 270 -8.40 0.39 -27.00
C GLU A 270 -7.43 0.78 -25.87
N LEU A 271 -6.78 1.93 -25.98
CA LEU A 271 -5.86 2.46 -24.96
C LEU A 271 -6.57 2.72 -23.62
N LEU A 272 -7.74 3.36 -23.64
CA LEU A 272 -8.51 3.63 -22.42
C LEU A 272 -9.01 2.33 -21.78
N THR A 273 -9.43 1.36 -22.60
CA THR A 273 -9.84 0.03 -22.13
C THR A 273 -8.67 -0.67 -21.43
N GLN A 274 -7.48 -0.62 -22.03
CA GLN A 274 -6.27 -1.20 -21.43
C GLN A 274 -5.89 -0.49 -20.12
N LEU A 275 -5.91 0.83 -20.11
CA LEU A 275 -5.61 1.61 -18.90
C LEU A 275 -6.63 1.34 -17.80
N ASP A 276 -7.93 1.35 -18.08
CA ASP A 276 -8.98 1.03 -17.10
C ASP A 276 -8.76 -0.35 -16.49
N PHE A 277 -8.42 -1.34 -17.31
CA PHE A 277 -8.08 -2.69 -16.87
C PHE A 277 -6.81 -2.72 -15.98
N ILE A 278 -5.74 -2.01 -16.35
CA ILE A 278 -4.51 -1.93 -15.53
C ILE A 278 -4.80 -1.23 -14.19
N PHE A 279 -5.55 -0.15 -14.20
CA PHE A 279 -5.93 0.55 -12.96
C PHE A 279 -6.91 -0.26 -12.10
N ALA A 280 -7.73 -1.14 -12.70
CA ALA A 280 -8.52 -2.12 -11.95
C ALA A 280 -7.62 -3.11 -11.21
N LYS A 281 -6.54 -3.62 -11.82
CA LYS A 281 -5.53 -4.46 -11.15
C LYS A 281 -4.87 -3.71 -10.00
N ALA A 282 -4.52 -2.45 -10.20
CA ALA A 282 -3.93 -1.60 -9.16
C ALA A 282 -4.87 -1.37 -7.96
N ASN A 283 -6.14 -1.08 -8.22
CA ASN A 283 -7.14 -0.90 -7.16
C ASN A 283 -7.40 -2.21 -6.39
N LEU A 284 -7.42 -3.35 -7.08
CA LEU A 284 -7.50 -4.67 -6.43
C LEU A 284 -6.26 -4.92 -5.55
N SER A 285 -5.07 -4.57 -6.04
CA SER A 285 -3.82 -4.65 -5.26
C SER A 285 -3.91 -3.86 -3.96
N LEU A 286 -4.32 -2.60 -4.03
CA LEU A 286 -4.48 -1.75 -2.85
C LEU A 286 -5.53 -2.27 -1.87
N ALA A 287 -6.64 -2.79 -2.38
CA ALA A 287 -7.72 -3.34 -1.55
C ALA A 287 -7.31 -4.59 -0.77
N MET A 288 -6.27 -5.32 -1.24
CA MET A 288 -5.75 -6.53 -0.60
C MET A 288 -4.42 -6.27 0.16
N ASP A 289 -3.91 -5.04 0.21
CA ASP A 289 -2.54 -4.72 0.61
C ASP A 289 -1.53 -5.61 -0.15
N GLY A 290 -1.70 -5.70 -1.45
CA GLY A 290 -0.91 -6.54 -2.33
C GLY A 290 0.44 -5.93 -2.68
N THR A 291 1.46 -6.78 -2.84
CA THR A 291 2.80 -6.39 -3.29
C THR A 291 3.17 -7.15 -4.56
N GLN A 292 4.07 -6.58 -5.34
CA GLN A 292 4.62 -7.22 -6.52
C GLN A 292 5.51 -8.40 -6.13
N PRO A 293 5.23 -9.65 -6.55
CA PRO A 293 6.15 -10.76 -6.35
C PRO A 293 7.32 -10.71 -7.34
N LEU A 294 8.49 -11.18 -6.90
CA LEU A 294 9.65 -11.39 -7.77
C LEU A 294 9.55 -12.75 -8.46
N PHE A 295 9.74 -12.77 -9.78
CA PHE A 295 9.61 -14.02 -10.54
C PHE A 295 10.96 -14.66 -10.87
N ASN A 296 10.97 -15.99 -10.94
CA ASN A 296 12.11 -16.79 -11.37
C ASN A 296 11.66 -18.01 -12.21
N THR A 297 12.60 -18.57 -12.98
CA THR A 297 12.41 -19.78 -13.80
C THR A 297 13.05 -21.03 -13.17
N LYS A 298 13.48 -20.94 -11.89
CA LYS A 298 14.12 -22.04 -11.18
C LYS A 298 13.16 -22.91 -10.39
N GLY A 299 11.88 -22.64 -10.46
CA GLY A 299 10.86 -23.34 -9.71
C GLY A 299 10.90 -23.01 -8.20
N TYR A 300 11.47 -21.88 -7.78
CA TYR A 300 11.56 -21.47 -6.39
C TYR A 300 10.42 -20.54 -6.00
N ILE A 301 9.70 -20.91 -4.97
CA ILE A 301 8.65 -20.12 -4.32
C ILE A 301 9.11 -19.75 -2.92
N ASN A 302 8.90 -18.51 -2.52
CA ASN A 302 9.12 -18.03 -1.16
C ASN A 302 8.14 -16.90 -0.84
N ILE A 303 7.07 -17.22 -0.17
CA ILE A 303 6.00 -16.30 0.20
C ILE A 303 6.23 -15.86 1.65
N HIS A 304 6.40 -14.57 1.86
CA HIS A 304 6.55 -13.98 3.18
C HIS A 304 5.23 -13.40 3.66
N LYS A 305 4.73 -13.90 4.81
CA LYS A 305 3.51 -13.39 5.46
C LYS A 305 2.30 -13.31 4.50
N GLY A 306 2.12 -14.33 3.66
CA GLY A 306 1.02 -14.41 2.70
C GLY A 306 -0.34 -14.51 3.42
N ARG A 307 -1.31 -13.71 2.97
CA ARG A 307 -2.69 -13.68 3.47
C ARG A 307 -3.64 -14.13 2.38
N HIS A 308 -4.44 -15.16 2.62
CA HIS A 308 -5.38 -15.65 1.62
C HIS A 308 -6.42 -14.57 1.24
N PRO A 309 -6.52 -14.13 -0.03
CA PRO A 309 -7.25 -12.92 -0.43
C PRO A 309 -8.78 -13.03 -0.35
N LEU A 310 -9.31 -14.23 -0.16
CA LEU A 310 -10.75 -14.51 -0.01
C LEU A 310 -11.19 -14.63 1.46
N LEU A 311 -10.23 -14.56 2.41
CA LEU A 311 -10.54 -14.53 3.84
C LEU A 311 -10.69 -13.11 4.34
N ASP A 312 -11.36 -12.93 5.48
CA ASP A 312 -11.50 -11.64 6.15
C ASP A 312 -10.11 -11.09 6.52
N PRO A 313 -9.71 -9.91 6.01
CA PRO A 313 -8.39 -9.32 6.26
C PRO A 313 -8.07 -9.13 7.75
N LYS A 314 -9.10 -8.98 8.61
CA LYS A 314 -8.92 -8.81 10.07
C LYS A 314 -8.70 -10.12 10.81
N LYS A 315 -9.04 -11.26 10.21
CA LYS A 315 -8.99 -12.58 10.85
C LYS A 315 -7.94 -13.50 10.23
N VAL A 316 -7.55 -13.23 8.97
CA VAL A 316 -6.57 -14.04 8.26
C VAL A 316 -5.21 -13.97 8.96
N VAL A 317 -4.62 -15.14 9.23
CA VAL A 317 -3.29 -15.25 9.82
C VAL A 317 -2.26 -15.28 8.69
N PRO A 318 -1.27 -14.37 8.68
CA PRO A 318 -0.21 -14.38 7.68
C PRO A 318 0.64 -15.65 7.79
N THR A 319 0.92 -16.28 6.64
CA THR A 319 1.64 -17.56 6.58
C THR A 319 2.89 -17.44 5.70
N ASP A 320 4.00 -18.00 6.16
CA ASP A 320 5.24 -18.13 5.38
C ASP A 320 5.23 -19.49 4.67
N ILE A 321 5.44 -19.50 3.34
CA ILE A 321 5.45 -20.72 2.52
C ILE A 321 6.65 -20.66 1.59
N TYR A 322 7.53 -21.68 1.64
CA TYR A 322 8.64 -21.79 0.69
C TYR A 322 8.78 -23.21 0.15
N LEU A 323 9.22 -23.32 -1.11
CA LEU A 323 9.30 -24.57 -1.87
C LEU A 323 10.29 -24.40 -3.05
N GLY A 324 11.01 -25.45 -3.42
CA GLY A 324 11.77 -25.52 -4.66
C GLY A 324 13.25 -25.15 -4.55
N LYS A 325 13.79 -24.77 -3.36
CA LYS A 325 15.21 -24.49 -3.15
C LYS A 325 15.94 -25.66 -2.49
N GLU A 326 15.57 -26.02 -1.27
CA GLU A 326 16.18 -27.10 -0.50
C GLU A 326 15.43 -28.42 -0.70
N PHE A 327 14.15 -28.35 -0.95
CA PHE A 327 13.24 -29.46 -1.23
C PHE A 327 12.27 -29.07 -2.34
N THR A 328 11.76 -30.05 -3.06
CA THR A 328 10.78 -29.89 -4.15
C THR A 328 9.40 -30.34 -3.75
N THR A 329 9.27 -31.07 -2.64
CA THR A 329 7.98 -31.55 -2.12
C THR A 329 7.74 -31.06 -0.70
N LEU A 330 6.64 -30.37 -0.47
CA LEU A 330 6.18 -29.89 0.84
C LEU A 330 5.00 -30.75 1.34
N MET A 331 5.18 -31.42 2.45
CA MET A 331 4.18 -32.29 3.05
C MET A 331 3.55 -31.65 4.28
N ILE A 332 2.32 -31.16 4.15
CA ILE A 332 1.60 -30.44 5.20
C ILE A 332 0.75 -31.41 6.01
N THR A 333 1.10 -31.56 7.28
CA THR A 333 0.46 -32.52 8.20
C THR A 333 -0.30 -31.80 9.32
N GLY A 334 -1.15 -32.52 10.05
CA GLY A 334 -1.93 -31.97 11.16
C GLY A 334 -3.45 -32.11 10.99
N PRO A 335 -4.27 -31.58 11.94
CA PRO A 335 -5.73 -31.72 11.90
C PRO A 335 -6.34 -30.90 10.75
N ASN A 336 -7.50 -31.34 10.22
CA ASN A 336 -8.18 -30.66 9.09
C ASN A 336 -8.60 -29.21 9.42
N THR A 337 -8.91 -28.94 10.68
CA THR A 337 -9.27 -27.61 11.18
C THR A 337 -8.08 -26.66 11.28
N GLY A 338 -6.84 -27.12 11.09
CA GLY A 338 -5.61 -26.33 11.31
C GLY A 338 -5.25 -25.33 10.23
N GLY A 339 -5.91 -25.35 9.06
CA GLY A 339 -5.61 -24.44 7.95
C GLY A 339 -4.72 -25.02 6.85
N LYS A 340 -4.49 -26.35 6.83
CA LYS A 340 -3.74 -27.06 5.77
C LYS A 340 -4.22 -26.69 4.37
N LEU A 341 -5.54 -26.80 4.14
CA LEU A 341 -6.18 -26.47 2.88
C LEU A 341 -6.00 -24.99 2.50
N VAL A 342 -6.05 -24.10 3.46
CA VAL A 342 -5.82 -22.65 3.22
C VAL A 342 -4.39 -22.40 2.76
N ALA A 343 -3.40 -23.02 3.39
CA ALA A 343 -2.00 -22.89 2.97
C ALA A 343 -1.78 -23.44 1.55
N LEU A 344 -2.35 -24.62 1.25
CA LEU A 344 -2.29 -25.25 -0.07
C LEU A 344 -2.94 -24.37 -1.15
N LYS A 345 -4.18 -23.88 -0.89
CA LYS A 345 -4.87 -22.95 -1.79
C LYS A 345 -4.14 -21.63 -1.95
N THR A 346 -3.54 -21.08 -0.88
CA THR A 346 -2.76 -19.84 -0.96
C THR A 346 -1.57 -20.00 -1.89
N LEU A 347 -0.83 -21.09 -1.81
CA LEU A 347 0.30 -21.39 -2.68
C LEU A 347 -0.10 -21.40 -4.15
N GLY A 348 -1.16 -22.14 -4.48
CA GLY A 348 -1.66 -22.23 -5.86
C GLY A 348 -2.26 -20.92 -6.37
N LEU A 349 -3.12 -20.30 -5.57
CA LEU A 349 -3.80 -19.07 -5.95
C LEU A 349 -2.82 -17.91 -6.17
N PHE A 350 -1.79 -17.77 -5.32
CA PHE A 350 -0.76 -16.74 -5.49
C PHE A 350 0.06 -16.96 -6.76
N THR A 351 0.36 -18.22 -7.09
CA THR A 351 1.01 -18.56 -8.35
C THR A 351 0.17 -18.11 -9.55
N LEU A 352 -1.13 -18.43 -9.56
CA LEU A 352 -2.05 -18.03 -10.63
C LEU A 352 -2.22 -16.50 -10.72
N MET A 353 -2.42 -15.84 -9.57
CA MET A 353 -2.53 -14.39 -9.50
C MET A 353 -1.27 -13.69 -10.03
N GLY A 354 -0.11 -14.12 -9.55
CA GLY A 354 1.15 -13.55 -9.96
C GLY A 354 1.42 -13.72 -11.45
N GLN A 355 1.18 -14.91 -12.01
CA GLN A 355 1.31 -15.18 -13.44
C GLN A 355 0.28 -14.46 -14.33
N ALA A 356 -0.80 -13.94 -13.73
CA ALA A 356 -1.77 -13.07 -14.40
C ALA A 356 -1.43 -11.56 -14.28
N GLY A 357 -0.27 -11.20 -13.72
CA GLY A 357 0.12 -9.80 -13.50
C GLY A 357 -0.64 -9.11 -12.37
N LEU A 358 -1.22 -9.89 -11.44
CA LEU A 358 -1.83 -9.38 -10.23
C LEU A 358 -0.80 -9.39 -9.09
N HIS A 359 -0.85 -8.39 -8.24
CA HIS A 359 -0.12 -8.41 -6.97
C HIS A 359 -0.69 -9.44 -6.01
N ILE A 360 0.12 -9.92 -5.08
CA ILE A 360 -0.29 -10.88 -4.07
C ILE A 360 -0.30 -10.23 -2.68
N PRO A 361 -1.26 -10.55 -1.81
CA PRO A 361 -1.29 -10.04 -0.44
C PRO A 361 -0.24 -10.73 0.45
N ALA A 362 1.02 -10.37 0.23
CA ALA A 362 2.19 -10.88 0.93
C ALA A 362 3.17 -9.73 1.21
N PHE A 363 4.23 -9.98 1.99
CA PHE A 363 5.26 -8.98 2.22
C PHE A 363 6.20 -8.86 1.03
N ASP A 364 6.84 -7.70 0.93
CA ASP A 364 7.86 -7.41 -0.08
C ASP A 364 8.94 -8.49 -0.14
N ASN A 365 9.54 -8.64 -1.33
CA ASN A 365 10.52 -9.68 -1.64
C ASN A 365 9.98 -11.11 -1.62
N SER A 366 8.67 -11.31 -1.60
CA SER A 366 8.09 -12.61 -1.89
C SER A 366 8.42 -13.03 -3.32
N GLN A 367 8.81 -14.30 -3.49
CA GLN A 367 9.23 -14.84 -4.77
C GLN A 367 8.27 -15.92 -5.25
N LEU A 368 7.96 -15.89 -6.54
CA LEU A 368 7.17 -16.92 -7.21
C LEU A 368 7.96 -17.48 -8.40
N ALA A 369 7.69 -18.72 -8.74
CA ALA A 369 8.21 -19.31 -9.97
C ALA A 369 7.15 -19.23 -11.08
N VAL A 370 7.62 -19.24 -12.33
CA VAL A 370 6.74 -19.42 -13.49
C VAL A 370 6.55 -20.91 -13.73
N PHE A 371 5.31 -21.34 -13.83
CA PHE A 371 4.92 -22.71 -14.15
C PHE A 371 4.11 -22.75 -15.43
N ASP A 372 4.31 -23.81 -16.21
CA ASP A 372 3.54 -24.07 -17.42
C ASP A 372 2.11 -24.43 -17.04
N ASN A 373 1.96 -25.28 -16.01
CA ASN A 373 0.69 -25.70 -15.47
C ASN A 373 0.68 -25.72 -13.95
N VAL A 374 -0.47 -25.42 -13.39
CA VAL A 374 -0.79 -25.65 -11.99
C VAL A 374 -1.90 -26.69 -11.95
N PHE A 375 -1.67 -27.80 -11.24
CA PHE A 375 -2.64 -28.85 -11.05
C PHE A 375 -3.10 -28.86 -9.59
N ALA A 376 -4.39 -29.03 -9.37
CA ALA A 376 -4.97 -29.08 -8.03
C ALA A 376 -6.00 -30.21 -7.95
N SER A 377 -5.78 -31.14 -7.00
CA SER A 377 -6.78 -32.12 -6.58
C SER A 377 -7.13 -31.81 -5.14
N ILE A 378 -8.15 -30.98 -4.96
CA ILE A 378 -8.55 -30.37 -3.67
C ILE A 378 -10.07 -30.52 -3.53
N GLY A 379 -10.50 -30.99 -2.35
CA GLY A 379 -11.90 -31.10 -1.98
C GLY A 379 -12.56 -32.39 -2.43
N ASP A 380 -13.62 -32.76 -1.72
CA ASP A 380 -14.48 -33.89 -2.06
C ASP A 380 -15.37 -33.50 -3.26
N GLU A 381 -15.23 -34.20 -4.39
CA GLU A 381 -16.23 -34.17 -5.45
C GLU A 381 -17.50 -34.91 -4.98
N GLN A 382 -18.17 -34.38 -3.94
CA GLN A 382 -19.46 -34.88 -3.45
C GLN A 382 -20.60 -34.42 -4.35
N SER A 383 -20.53 -34.71 -5.65
CA SER A 383 -21.72 -34.61 -6.47
C SER A 383 -22.49 -35.94 -6.35
N ILE A 384 -23.70 -35.87 -5.79
CA ILE A 384 -24.64 -37.00 -5.68
C ILE A 384 -24.93 -37.66 -7.04
N GLU A 385 -24.66 -36.97 -8.12
CA GLU A 385 -24.87 -37.43 -9.50
C GLU A 385 -23.78 -38.38 -10.04
N GLN A 386 -22.60 -38.47 -9.39
CA GLN A 386 -21.54 -39.40 -9.78
C GLN A 386 -21.46 -40.52 -8.76
N SER A 387 -21.96 -41.73 -9.14
CA SER A 387 -21.97 -42.94 -8.34
C SER A 387 -20.61 -43.61 -8.09
N LEU A 388 -19.52 -42.90 -8.32
CA LEU A 388 -18.15 -43.34 -8.03
C LEU A 388 -17.81 -43.08 -6.57
N SER A 389 -17.14 -44.05 -5.90
CA SER A 389 -16.64 -43.84 -4.57
C SER A 389 -15.66 -42.68 -4.56
N THR A 390 -15.59 -41.88 -3.48
CA THR A 390 -14.72 -40.71 -3.30
C THR A 390 -13.27 -41.04 -3.69
N PHE A 391 -12.77 -42.23 -3.34
CA PHE A 391 -11.44 -42.70 -3.73
C PHE A 391 -11.26 -42.83 -5.25
N SER A 392 -12.24 -43.41 -5.97
CA SER A 392 -12.14 -43.58 -7.41
C SER A 392 -12.15 -42.27 -8.16
N ALA A 393 -12.92 -41.29 -7.70
CA ALA A 393 -12.95 -39.93 -8.30
C ALA A 393 -11.60 -39.19 -8.09
N HIS A 394 -11.05 -39.21 -6.87
CA HIS A 394 -9.73 -38.68 -6.57
C HIS A 394 -8.65 -39.33 -7.44
N MET A 395 -8.63 -40.67 -7.48
CA MET A 395 -7.64 -41.45 -8.23
C MET A 395 -7.72 -41.18 -9.75
N THR A 396 -8.91 -41.04 -10.29
CA THR A 396 -9.10 -40.66 -11.72
C THR A 396 -8.51 -39.28 -12.02
N ASN A 397 -8.70 -38.33 -11.10
CA ASN A 397 -8.10 -37.01 -11.25
C ASN A 397 -6.57 -37.04 -11.13
N ILE A 398 -6.02 -37.79 -10.20
CA ILE A 398 -4.58 -37.99 -10.04
C ILE A 398 -3.97 -38.61 -11.29
N VAL A 399 -4.60 -39.66 -11.86
CA VAL A 399 -4.14 -40.28 -13.12
C VAL A 399 -4.04 -39.25 -14.22
N LYS A 400 -5.06 -38.44 -14.44
CA LYS A 400 -5.01 -37.34 -15.43
C LYS A 400 -3.89 -36.37 -15.16
N ILE A 401 -3.68 -35.95 -13.91
CA ILE A 401 -2.57 -35.09 -13.54
C ILE A 401 -1.23 -35.73 -13.87
N MET A 402 -1.05 -37.03 -13.52
CA MET A 402 0.21 -37.73 -13.80
C MET A 402 0.49 -37.88 -15.31
N ASP A 403 -0.55 -37.98 -16.14
CA ASP A 403 -0.40 -38.03 -17.61
C ASP A 403 -0.05 -36.66 -18.23
N GLU A 404 -0.56 -35.56 -17.66
CA GLU A 404 -0.39 -34.20 -18.21
C GLU A 404 0.75 -33.38 -17.59
N VAL A 405 1.28 -33.80 -16.44
CA VAL A 405 2.28 -33.05 -15.68
C VAL A 405 3.61 -32.95 -16.41
N THR A 406 4.17 -31.75 -16.46
CA THR A 406 5.51 -31.43 -16.99
C THR A 406 6.49 -31.18 -15.84
N ASP A 407 7.78 -31.09 -16.13
CA ASP A 407 8.79 -30.85 -15.12
C ASP A 407 8.71 -29.40 -14.55
N ASP A 408 8.10 -28.48 -15.28
CA ASP A 408 7.82 -27.10 -14.87
C ASP A 408 6.37 -26.90 -14.37
N SER A 409 5.75 -27.94 -13.83
CA SER A 409 4.42 -27.90 -13.21
C SER A 409 4.47 -27.68 -11.71
N LEU A 410 3.41 -27.09 -11.15
CA LEU A 410 3.10 -27.09 -9.72
C LEU A 410 1.92 -28.03 -9.46
N VAL A 411 2.10 -28.98 -8.56
CA VAL A 411 1.09 -30.00 -8.22
C VAL A 411 0.64 -29.84 -6.77
N LEU A 412 -0.66 -29.78 -6.55
CA LEU A 412 -1.29 -29.58 -5.24
C LEU A 412 -2.28 -30.72 -4.96
N PHE A 413 -1.99 -31.52 -3.95
CA PHE A 413 -2.84 -32.61 -3.52
C PHE A 413 -3.38 -32.37 -2.11
N ASP A 414 -4.68 -32.47 -1.95
CA ASP A 414 -5.32 -32.47 -0.64
C ASP A 414 -5.71 -33.92 -0.26
N GLU A 415 -5.37 -34.34 0.96
CA GLU A 415 -5.64 -35.67 1.54
C GLU A 415 -5.26 -36.82 0.60
N LEU A 416 -4.05 -36.80 0.03
CA LEU A 416 -3.58 -37.81 -0.90
C LEU A 416 -3.64 -39.23 -0.29
N GLY A 417 -4.32 -40.15 -0.99
CA GLY A 417 -4.51 -41.54 -0.57
C GLY A 417 -5.72 -41.79 0.33
N ALA A 418 -6.49 -40.75 0.68
CA ALA A 418 -7.69 -40.92 1.51
C ALA A 418 -8.83 -41.67 0.78
N GLY A 419 -9.70 -42.30 1.54
CA GLY A 419 -10.90 -42.93 1.03
C GLY A 419 -10.78 -44.45 0.71
N THR A 420 -9.62 -45.06 1.01
CA THR A 420 -9.40 -46.52 0.94
C THR A 420 -8.76 -47.04 2.24
N ASP A 421 -8.30 -48.32 2.25
CA ASP A 421 -7.51 -48.81 3.36
C ASP A 421 -6.31 -47.92 3.67
N PRO A 422 -6.10 -47.53 4.94
CA PRO A 422 -5.04 -46.60 5.30
C PRO A 422 -3.64 -47.04 4.85
N THR A 423 -3.33 -48.32 4.90
CA THR A 423 -2.01 -48.85 4.52
C THR A 423 -1.82 -48.81 3.00
N GLU A 424 -2.86 -49.18 2.23
CA GLU A 424 -2.82 -49.09 0.76
C GLU A 424 -2.80 -47.63 0.29
N GLY A 425 -3.60 -46.79 0.92
CA GLY A 425 -3.67 -45.38 0.60
C GLY A 425 -2.33 -44.68 0.87
N ALA A 426 -1.69 -44.95 1.99
CA ALA A 426 -0.37 -44.40 2.31
C ALA A 426 0.71 -44.89 1.33
N ALA A 427 0.72 -46.18 0.97
CA ALA A 427 1.66 -46.74 0.02
C ALA A 427 1.52 -46.12 -1.39
N LEU A 428 0.28 -45.95 -1.88
CA LEU A 428 0.00 -45.28 -3.13
C LEU A 428 0.46 -43.80 -3.11
N ALA A 429 0.17 -43.10 -2.01
CA ALA A 429 0.57 -41.71 -1.86
C ALA A 429 2.11 -41.54 -1.90
N VAL A 430 2.85 -42.43 -1.17
CA VAL A 430 4.32 -42.44 -1.22
C VAL A 430 4.82 -42.68 -2.65
N ALA A 431 4.27 -43.65 -3.38
CA ALA A 431 4.69 -43.98 -4.74
C ALA A 431 4.45 -42.79 -5.72
N ILE A 432 3.27 -42.14 -5.62
CA ILE A 432 2.94 -40.95 -6.43
C ILE A 432 3.92 -39.81 -6.14
N ILE A 433 4.14 -39.51 -4.84
CA ILE A 433 5.08 -38.45 -4.45
C ILE A 433 6.50 -38.77 -4.93
N GLN A 434 6.95 -40.01 -4.82
CA GLN A 434 8.28 -40.43 -5.29
C GLN A 434 8.43 -40.23 -6.80
N ALA A 435 7.42 -40.59 -7.60
CA ALA A 435 7.43 -40.38 -9.03
C ALA A 435 7.54 -38.90 -9.42
N LEU A 436 6.87 -38.00 -8.71
CA LEU A 436 6.99 -36.54 -8.90
C LEU A 436 8.34 -36.02 -8.42
N LEU A 437 8.86 -36.53 -7.29
CA LEU A 437 10.15 -36.15 -6.72
C LEU A 437 11.32 -36.49 -7.65
N GLU A 438 11.32 -37.68 -8.27
CA GLU A 438 12.35 -38.11 -9.25
C GLU A 438 12.46 -37.14 -10.44
N ARG A 439 11.33 -36.55 -10.85
CA ARG A 439 11.26 -35.53 -11.89
C ARG A 439 11.46 -34.09 -11.34
N LYS A 440 11.70 -33.95 -10.04
CA LYS A 440 11.84 -32.66 -9.36
C LYS A 440 10.67 -31.70 -9.56
N ILE A 441 9.46 -32.21 -9.74
CA ILE A 441 8.23 -31.44 -9.90
C ILE A 441 7.88 -30.81 -8.54
N ARG A 442 7.53 -29.52 -8.53
CA ARG A 442 7.14 -28.80 -7.30
C ARG A 442 5.80 -29.29 -6.85
N THR A 443 5.78 -29.92 -5.68
CA THR A 443 4.59 -30.61 -5.16
C THR A 443 4.29 -30.15 -3.73
N ALA A 444 3.04 -29.81 -3.44
CA ALA A 444 2.59 -29.64 -2.06
C ALA A 444 1.42 -30.59 -1.79
N VAL A 445 1.50 -31.31 -0.68
CA VAL A 445 0.55 -32.35 -0.35
C VAL A 445 0.07 -32.16 1.08
N THR A 446 -1.24 -32.30 1.31
CA THR A 446 -1.76 -32.44 2.67
C THR A 446 -2.03 -33.93 2.98
N THR A 447 -1.79 -34.34 4.21
CA THR A 447 -2.06 -35.70 4.65
C THR A 447 -2.25 -35.76 6.18
N HIS A 448 -2.88 -36.87 6.62
CA HIS A 448 -2.97 -37.23 8.03
C HIS A 448 -2.27 -38.57 8.34
N TYR A 449 -1.68 -39.23 7.34
CA TYR A 449 -1.00 -40.52 7.51
C TYR A 449 0.39 -40.34 8.18
N SER A 450 0.65 -41.22 9.17
CA SER A 450 1.93 -41.20 9.88
C SER A 450 3.10 -41.70 9.02
N GLU A 451 2.84 -42.61 8.09
CA GLU A 451 3.81 -43.19 7.16
C GLU A 451 4.40 -42.10 6.24
N LEU A 452 3.57 -41.15 5.81
CA LEU A 452 4.02 -40.05 4.98
C LEU A 452 4.88 -39.05 5.77
N LYS A 453 4.59 -38.84 7.08
CA LYS A 453 5.44 -38.04 7.96
C LYS A 453 6.84 -38.67 8.07
N VAL A 454 6.93 -39.97 8.24
CA VAL A 454 8.18 -40.72 8.30
C VAL A 454 8.92 -40.65 6.95
N PHE A 455 8.20 -40.83 5.84
CA PHE A 455 8.76 -40.74 4.51
C PHE A 455 9.41 -39.38 4.29
N ALA A 456 8.77 -38.28 4.69
CA ALA A 456 9.31 -36.93 4.56
C ALA A 456 10.51 -36.64 5.49
N LEU A 457 10.68 -37.36 6.60
CA LEU A 457 11.85 -37.25 7.46
C LEU A 457 13.06 -38.02 6.93
N THR A 458 12.83 -39.07 6.11
CA THR A 458 13.86 -40.00 5.66
C THR A 458 14.26 -39.81 4.21
N THR A 459 13.52 -39.00 3.45
CA THR A 459 13.71 -38.82 2.01
C THR A 459 14.22 -37.42 1.69
N GLU A 460 15.38 -37.33 1.06
CA GLU A 460 15.94 -36.05 0.61
C GLU A 460 15.04 -35.41 -0.47
N GLY A 461 14.84 -34.08 -0.38
CA GLY A 461 13.98 -33.36 -1.30
C GLY A 461 12.51 -33.31 -0.92
N VAL A 462 12.12 -33.93 0.21
CA VAL A 462 10.79 -33.84 0.82
C VAL A 462 10.91 -33.18 2.19
N GLU A 463 10.07 -32.20 2.48
CA GLU A 463 10.08 -31.51 3.78
C GLU A 463 8.70 -31.58 4.44
N ASN A 464 8.68 -31.85 5.75
CA ASN A 464 7.48 -31.79 6.53
C ASN A 464 7.09 -30.36 6.86
N ALA A 465 5.78 -30.12 6.96
CA ALA A 465 5.23 -28.91 7.54
C ALA A 465 4.00 -29.26 8.38
N CYS A 466 3.73 -28.45 9.39
CA CYS A 466 2.50 -28.57 10.16
C CYS A 466 1.80 -27.23 10.33
N CYS A 467 0.47 -27.29 10.41
CA CYS A 467 -0.30 -26.16 10.90
C CYS A 467 -0.29 -26.17 12.42
N GLU A 468 0.21 -25.08 13.00
CA GLU A 468 0.29 -24.94 14.44
C GLU A 468 -1.09 -24.99 15.09
N PHE A 469 -1.21 -25.75 16.16
CA PHE A 469 -2.43 -25.91 16.93
C PHE A 469 -2.15 -25.60 18.40
N ASP A 470 -2.93 -24.70 18.98
CA ASP A 470 -2.82 -24.36 20.39
C ASP A 470 -3.60 -25.38 21.23
N VAL A 471 -2.87 -26.20 21.96
CA VAL A 471 -3.43 -27.25 22.79
C VAL A 471 -4.15 -26.71 24.04
N GLU A 472 -3.76 -25.50 24.51
CA GLU A 472 -4.40 -24.90 25.69
C GLU A 472 -5.76 -24.32 25.34
N THR A 473 -5.88 -23.62 24.22
CA THR A 473 -7.13 -23.00 23.75
C THR A 473 -7.96 -23.94 22.89
N LEU A 474 -7.40 -25.05 22.39
CA LEU A 474 -7.93 -25.95 21.34
C LEU A 474 -8.35 -25.17 20.09
N ARG A 475 -7.62 -24.14 19.74
CA ARG A 475 -7.86 -23.36 18.52
C ARG A 475 -6.68 -23.50 17.58
N PRO A 476 -6.92 -23.60 16.27
CA PRO A 476 -5.84 -23.48 15.32
C PRO A 476 -5.27 -22.06 15.37
N THR A 477 -3.95 -21.95 15.36
CA THR A 477 -3.29 -20.65 15.19
C THR A 477 -3.17 -20.25 13.72
N TYR A 478 -3.45 -21.19 12.81
CA TYR A 478 -3.33 -21.07 11.34
C TYR A 478 -1.91 -20.74 10.84
N ARG A 479 -0.89 -20.84 11.70
CA ARG A 479 0.51 -20.66 11.30
C ARG A 479 1.06 -21.95 10.72
N LEU A 480 1.75 -21.88 9.59
CA LEU A 480 2.48 -22.98 8.99
C LEU A 480 3.92 -23.01 9.51
N LEU A 481 4.33 -24.15 10.05
CA LEU A 481 5.69 -24.40 10.53
C LEU A 481 6.34 -25.43 9.60
N ILE A 482 7.23 -24.98 8.73
CA ILE A 482 7.96 -25.86 7.80
C ILE A 482 9.16 -26.47 8.50
N GLY A 483 9.43 -27.76 8.22
CA GLY A 483 10.49 -28.56 8.82
C GLY A 483 10.08 -29.26 10.09
N ILE A 484 8.79 -29.29 10.42
CA ILE A 484 8.24 -30.01 11.58
C ILE A 484 7.06 -30.85 11.12
N PRO A 485 7.02 -32.16 11.38
CA PRO A 485 5.82 -32.94 11.18
C PRO A 485 4.73 -32.58 12.20
N GLY A 486 3.47 -32.59 11.78
CA GLY A 486 2.36 -32.26 12.67
C GLY A 486 2.06 -33.38 13.66
N LYS A 487 1.80 -33.02 14.91
CA LYS A 487 1.35 -33.91 15.96
C LYS A 487 -0.15 -34.22 15.84
N SER A 488 -0.54 -35.43 16.19
CA SER A 488 -1.94 -35.78 16.35
C SER A 488 -2.45 -35.28 17.72
N ASN A 489 -3.45 -34.42 17.72
CA ASN A 489 -4.03 -33.85 18.95
C ASN A 489 -5.39 -34.46 19.31
N ALA A 490 -5.75 -35.61 18.72
CA ALA A 490 -7.07 -36.21 18.85
C ALA A 490 -7.45 -36.46 20.33
N PHE A 491 -6.53 -37.00 21.13
CA PHE A 491 -6.77 -37.24 22.56
C PHE A 491 -6.96 -35.98 23.37
N ALA A 492 -6.16 -34.96 23.14
CA ALA A 492 -6.29 -33.68 23.83
C ALA A 492 -7.62 -32.99 23.48
N ILE A 493 -8.01 -33.03 22.21
CA ILE A 493 -9.28 -32.50 21.72
C ILE A 493 -10.45 -33.27 22.33
N SER A 494 -10.43 -34.64 22.30
CA SER A 494 -11.49 -35.46 22.81
C SER A 494 -11.66 -35.30 24.33
N LYS A 495 -10.57 -35.20 25.08
CA LYS A 495 -10.59 -34.90 26.53
C LYS A 495 -11.32 -33.61 26.84
N ARG A 496 -11.03 -32.56 26.10
CA ARG A 496 -11.63 -31.23 26.33
C ARG A 496 -13.08 -31.14 25.85
N LEU A 497 -13.45 -31.94 24.84
CA LEU A 497 -14.86 -32.10 24.41
C LEU A 497 -15.70 -32.91 25.40
N GLY A 498 -15.07 -33.44 26.45
CA GLY A 498 -15.77 -34.14 27.53
C GLY A 498 -15.76 -35.67 27.45
N LEU A 499 -14.91 -36.26 26.55
CA LEU A 499 -14.73 -37.70 26.55
C LEU A 499 -14.10 -38.18 27.86
N GLN A 500 -14.69 -39.18 28.47
CA GLN A 500 -14.29 -39.63 29.82
C GLN A 500 -12.87 -40.21 29.80
N GLU A 501 -12.12 -39.94 30.87
CA GLU A 501 -10.68 -40.26 31.00
C GLU A 501 -10.42 -41.79 30.86
N TYR A 502 -11.33 -42.65 31.32
CA TYR A 502 -11.14 -44.10 31.20
C TYR A 502 -11.19 -44.56 29.73
N ILE A 503 -12.02 -43.90 28.87
CA ILE A 503 -12.07 -44.21 27.43
C ILE A 503 -10.77 -43.81 26.78
N LEU A 504 -10.26 -42.59 27.13
CA LEU A 504 -8.99 -42.10 26.62
C LEU A 504 -7.81 -42.95 27.03
N SER A 505 -7.79 -43.42 28.30
CA SER A 505 -6.75 -44.33 28.80
C SER A 505 -6.78 -45.66 28.07
N ALA A 506 -7.96 -46.25 27.91
CA ALA A 506 -8.13 -47.52 27.14
C ALA A 506 -7.70 -47.32 25.66
N ALA A 507 -8.07 -46.19 25.03
CA ALA A 507 -7.68 -45.91 23.64
C ALA A 507 -6.16 -45.75 23.47
N LYS A 508 -5.46 -45.21 24.46
CA LYS A 508 -3.98 -45.10 24.43
C LYS A 508 -3.28 -46.45 24.48
N GLU A 509 -3.89 -47.48 25.12
CA GLU A 509 -3.34 -48.83 25.18
C GLU A 509 -3.33 -49.51 23.81
N PHE A 510 -4.20 -49.12 22.91
CA PHE A 510 -4.27 -49.67 21.54
C PHE A 510 -3.25 -49.03 20.59
N ILE A 511 -2.56 -47.91 20.98
CA ILE A 511 -1.50 -47.33 20.18
C ILE A 511 -0.19 -48.10 20.39
N SER A 512 0.53 -48.37 19.29
CA SER A 512 1.83 -49.05 19.39
C SER A 512 2.85 -48.21 20.16
N ARG A 513 3.78 -48.86 20.87
CA ARG A 513 4.83 -48.18 21.64
C ARG A 513 5.75 -47.34 20.72
N ASP A 514 5.94 -47.75 19.50
CA ASP A 514 6.80 -47.05 18.54
C ASP A 514 6.12 -45.77 17.99
N GLU A 515 4.80 -45.80 17.76
CA GLU A 515 4.03 -44.59 17.41
C GLU A 515 4.01 -43.57 18.55
N ALA A 516 3.84 -44.04 19.82
CA ALA A 516 3.88 -43.14 20.98
C ALA A 516 5.25 -42.46 21.14
N ARG A 517 6.36 -43.18 20.98
CA ARG A 517 7.71 -42.63 21.02
C ARG A 517 7.96 -41.63 19.87
N PHE A 518 7.45 -41.93 18.68
CA PHE A 518 7.57 -41.03 17.52
C PHE A 518 6.85 -39.71 17.76
N GLU A 519 5.64 -39.74 18.32
CA GLU A 519 4.89 -38.52 18.68
C GLU A 519 5.58 -37.69 19.78
N ASP A 520 6.29 -38.33 20.74
CA ASP A 520 7.09 -37.60 21.76
C ASP A 520 8.28 -36.88 21.13
N VAL A 521 9.03 -37.52 20.21
CA VAL A 521 10.14 -36.88 19.47
C VAL A 521 9.64 -35.69 18.63
N ILE A 522 8.48 -35.83 17.97
CA ILE A 522 7.85 -34.72 17.24
C ILE A 522 7.57 -33.55 18.21
N THR A 523 7.11 -33.81 19.41
CA THR A 523 6.80 -32.79 20.41
C THR A 523 8.03 -32.01 20.82
N ASP A 524 9.14 -32.65 21.08
CA ASP A 524 10.41 -32.00 21.45
C ASP A 524 10.99 -31.15 20.28
N LEU A 525 10.81 -31.65 19.06
CA LEU A 525 11.23 -30.99 17.84
C LEU A 525 10.40 -29.72 17.57
N GLU A 526 9.09 -29.79 17.81
CA GLU A 526 8.15 -28.68 17.68
C GLU A 526 8.48 -27.55 18.68
N ILE A 527 8.73 -27.90 19.96
CA ILE A 527 9.11 -26.94 21.00
C ILE A 527 10.42 -26.26 20.65
N SER A 528 11.44 -27.04 20.22
CA SER A 528 12.75 -26.49 19.86
C SER A 528 12.67 -25.53 18.67
N LYS A 529 11.94 -25.90 17.61
CA LYS A 529 11.78 -25.02 16.43
C LYS A 529 10.89 -23.80 16.70
N LYS A 530 9.87 -23.90 17.56
CA LYS A 530 9.11 -22.71 18.00
C LYS A 530 10.02 -21.69 18.67
N SER A 531 10.91 -22.13 19.54
CA SER A 531 11.89 -21.25 20.17
C SER A 531 12.81 -20.57 19.14
N VAL A 532 13.34 -21.33 18.18
CA VAL A 532 14.20 -20.80 17.12
C VAL A 532 13.44 -19.78 16.25
N LYS A 533 12.19 -20.10 15.86
CA LYS A 533 11.38 -19.20 15.04
C LYS A 533 11.05 -17.89 15.78
N PHE A 534 10.73 -17.97 17.07
CA PHE A 534 10.47 -16.78 17.89
C PHE A 534 11.71 -15.86 17.97
N GLU A 535 12.90 -16.44 18.13
CA GLU A 535 14.15 -15.68 18.14
C GLU A 535 14.46 -15.07 16.74
N GLN A 536 14.13 -15.78 15.67
CA GLN A 536 14.26 -15.26 14.31
C GLN A 536 13.31 -14.07 14.05
N GLU A 537 12.04 -14.20 14.42
CA GLU A 537 11.05 -13.11 14.29
C GLU A 537 11.50 -11.86 15.06
N ARG A 538 12.02 -12.01 16.27
CA ARG A 538 12.60 -10.89 17.05
C ARG A 538 13.82 -10.28 16.38
N ALA A 539 14.68 -11.10 15.81
CA ALA A 539 15.88 -10.61 15.11
C ALA A 539 15.50 -9.83 13.84
N GLU A 540 14.48 -10.26 13.10
CA GLU A 540 13.95 -9.54 11.94
C GLU A 540 13.30 -8.22 12.34
N GLU A 541 12.53 -8.19 13.45
CA GLU A 541 11.94 -6.97 13.99
C GLU A 541 13.01 -5.94 14.35
N TYR A 542 14.04 -6.35 15.09
CA TYR A 542 15.16 -5.49 15.43
C TYR A 542 15.94 -5.02 14.19
N ARG A 543 16.07 -5.87 13.17
CA ARG A 543 16.73 -5.46 11.91
C ARG A 543 15.91 -4.40 11.19
N ARG A 544 14.58 -4.53 11.17
CA ARG A 544 13.69 -3.54 10.57
C ARG A 544 13.74 -2.21 11.30
N GLU A 545 13.68 -2.23 12.64
CA GLU A 545 13.83 -1.02 13.46
C GLU A 545 15.19 -0.34 13.23
N ALA A 546 16.26 -1.13 13.12
CA ALA A 546 17.60 -0.61 12.84
C ALA A 546 17.69 0.02 11.44
N GLU A 547 17.03 -0.54 10.43
CA GLU A 547 16.97 0.03 9.09
C GLU A 547 16.14 1.33 9.04
N GLU A 548 15.03 1.39 9.75
CA GLU A 548 14.22 2.62 9.87
C GLU A 548 14.99 3.73 10.58
N LEU A 549 15.64 3.42 11.70
CA LEU A 549 16.50 4.36 12.43
C LEU A 549 17.66 4.84 11.56
N LYS A 550 18.27 3.97 10.77
CA LYS A 550 19.35 4.34 9.84
C LYS A 550 18.87 5.34 8.78
N LYS A 551 17.69 5.09 8.18
CA LYS A 551 17.07 6.02 7.22
C LYS A 551 16.76 7.38 7.86
N GLU A 552 16.25 7.38 9.11
CA GLU A 552 15.96 8.62 9.81
C GLU A 552 17.24 9.39 10.14
N VAL A 553 18.32 8.72 10.57
CA VAL A 553 19.63 9.33 10.81
C VAL A 553 20.23 9.92 9.52
N GLU A 554 20.09 9.23 8.38
CA GLU A 554 20.54 9.76 7.09
C GLU A 554 19.74 11.00 6.70
N ARG A 555 18.41 10.98 6.86
CA ARG A 555 17.54 12.14 6.63
C ARG A 555 17.87 13.34 7.51
N GLN A 556 18.18 13.09 8.79
CA GLN A 556 18.60 14.16 9.71
C GLN A 556 19.97 14.73 9.33
N LYS A 557 20.91 13.87 8.91
CA LYS A 557 22.22 14.31 8.41
C LYS A 557 22.08 15.22 7.19
N GLU A 558 21.22 14.85 6.24
CA GLU A 558 20.97 15.66 5.04
C GLU A 558 20.38 17.03 5.40
N LYS A 559 19.34 17.04 6.26
CA LYS A 559 18.77 18.32 6.76
C LYS A 559 19.80 19.19 7.47
N THR A 560 20.67 18.57 8.29
CA THR A 560 21.73 19.29 8.99
C THR A 560 22.78 19.85 8.01
N ARG A 561 23.09 19.11 6.95
CA ARG A 561 23.98 19.53 5.88
C ARG A 561 23.41 20.72 5.11
N GLU A 562 22.13 20.66 4.71
CA GLU A 562 21.44 21.76 4.06
C GLU A 562 21.39 23.04 4.93
N GLN A 563 21.08 22.87 6.23
CA GLN A 563 21.08 23.99 7.17
C GLN A 563 22.47 24.61 7.31
N LYS A 564 23.52 23.79 7.38
CA LYS A 564 24.91 24.26 7.44
C LYS A 564 25.30 25.01 6.17
N GLU A 565 24.92 24.52 4.99
CA GLU A 565 25.17 25.19 3.72
C GLU A 565 24.44 26.55 3.64
N LYS A 566 23.16 26.61 4.07
CA LYS A 566 22.39 27.85 4.15
C LYS A 566 23.03 28.87 5.09
N ILE A 567 23.50 28.43 6.27
CA ILE A 567 24.19 29.30 7.23
C ILE A 567 25.52 29.82 6.66
N LEU A 568 26.29 28.94 6.00
CA LEU A 568 27.55 29.35 5.34
C LEU A 568 27.33 30.30 4.16
N ALA A 569 26.27 30.07 3.37
CA ALA A 569 25.90 30.96 2.26
C ALA A 569 25.52 32.36 2.79
N LYS A 570 24.68 32.39 3.85
CA LYS A 570 24.29 33.66 4.49
C LYS A 570 25.51 34.40 5.10
N ALA A 571 26.38 33.67 5.81
CA ALA A 571 27.58 34.24 6.37
C ALA A 571 28.55 34.82 5.30
N ARG A 572 28.62 34.15 4.11
CA ARG A 572 29.40 34.69 2.97
C ARG A 572 28.76 35.92 2.37
N GLU A 573 27.44 35.98 2.30
CA GLU A 573 26.72 37.17 1.79
C GLU A 573 26.87 38.34 2.74
N ASP A 574 26.72 38.12 4.04
CA ASP A 574 26.91 39.13 5.09
C ASP A 574 28.36 39.68 5.09
N ALA A 575 29.35 38.78 4.92
CA ALA A 575 30.76 39.19 4.78
C ALA A 575 31.02 40.02 3.51
N LYS A 576 30.39 39.68 2.39
CA LYS A 576 30.49 40.43 1.14
C LYS A 576 29.85 41.80 1.26
N GLN A 577 28.69 41.92 1.90
CA GLN A 577 28.05 43.24 2.15
C GLN A 577 28.90 44.11 3.06
N LEU A 578 29.50 43.54 4.13
CA LEU A 578 30.43 44.27 4.98
C LEU A 578 31.67 44.77 4.21
N TYR A 579 32.22 43.93 3.32
CA TYR A 579 33.35 44.30 2.48
C TYR A 579 33.00 45.44 1.52
N VAL A 580 31.83 45.43 0.90
CA VAL A 580 31.33 46.48 -0.01
C VAL A 580 31.16 47.78 0.77
N GLN A 581 30.53 47.75 1.96
CA GLN A 581 30.35 48.91 2.82
C GLN A 581 31.69 49.50 3.25
N ALA A 582 32.65 48.69 3.67
CA ALA A 582 33.98 49.15 4.04
C ALA A 582 34.74 49.78 2.88
N LYS A 583 34.58 49.22 1.66
CA LYS A 583 35.18 49.79 0.43
C LYS A 583 34.56 51.14 0.06
N GLU A 584 33.23 51.26 0.13
CA GLU A 584 32.53 52.54 -0.16
C GLU A 584 32.90 53.63 0.86
N GLU A 585 33.06 53.26 2.14
CA GLU A 585 33.50 54.19 3.18
C GLU A 585 34.95 54.63 2.99
N ALA A 586 35.84 53.68 2.62
CA ALA A 586 37.22 53.99 2.27
C ALA A 586 37.32 54.92 1.02
N ASP A 587 36.56 54.66 -0.03
CA ASP A 587 36.49 55.49 -1.25
C ASP A 587 35.93 56.90 -0.95
N ARG A 588 34.94 57.00 -0.04
CA ARG A 588 34.42 58.30 0.43
C ARG A 588 35.48 59.10 1.16
N ILE A 589 36.21 58.47 2.09
CA ILE A 589 37.28 59.10 2.85
C ILE A 589 38.43 59.54 1.91
N ILE A 590 38.80 58.68 0.91
CA ILE A 590 39.82 59.02 -0.07
C ILE A 590 39.36 60.22 -0.95
N LYS A 591 38.10 60.30 -1.34
CA LYS A 591 37.54 61.42 -2.06
C LYS A 591 37.56 62.72 -1.25
N GLU A 592 37.21 62.63 0.03
CA GLU A 592 37.30 63.80 0.94
C GLU A 592 38.73 64.26 1.16
N MET A 593 39.68 63.32 1.37
CA MET A 593 41.09 63.60 1.44
C MET A 593 41.66 64.36 0.16
N ASN A 594 41.28 63.85 -1.02
CA ASN A 594 41.67 64.39 -2.29
C ASN A 594 41.04 65.76 -2.54
N LYS A 595 39.83 66.03 -2.04
CA LYS A 595 39.17 67.35 -2.10
C LYS A 595 39.85 68.36 -1.19
N GLN A 596 40.24 67.95 0.01
CA GLN A 596 40.96 68.83 0.96
C GLN A 596 42.42 69.04 0.59
N ALA A 597 43.08 68.05 -0.05
CA ALA A 597 44.45 68.23 -0.57
C ALA A 597 44.55 69.27 -1.74
N LYS A 598 43.44 69.55 -2.44
CA LYS A 598 43.35 70.56 -3.48
C LYS A 598 43.08 71.95 -2.92
N GLU A 599 42.67 72.11 -1.67
CA GLU A 599 42.25 73.42 -1.09
C GLU A 599 43.17 73.98 -0.04
N ALA A 600 44.23 73.35 0.47
CA ALA A 600 45.13 73.95 1.44
C ALA A 600 46.47 73.24 1.63
N ASN A 601 47.54 74.07 1.59
CA ASN A 601 48.88 73.83 2.08
C ASN A 601 48.89 73.54 3.59
N ASN A 602 48.54 72.29 4.06
CA ASN A 602 48.67 71.92 5.47
C ASN A 602 48.93 70.43 5.66
N ARG A 603 50.24 70.11 5.78
CA ARG A 603 50.76 68.79 6.08
C ARG A 603 50.27 68.18 7.44
N THR A 604 49.90 69.03 8.34
CA THR A 604 49.47 68.61 9.71
C THR A 604 48.07 68.02 9.72
N LYS A 605 47.07 68.47 8.97
CA LYS A 605 45.72 67.97 8.93
C LYS A 605 45.63 66.64 8.21
N ALA A 606 46.49 66.36 7.23
CA ALA A 606 46.53 65.07 6.53
C ALA A 606 47.10 63.97 7.43
N LEU A 607 47.98 64.22 8.37
CA LEU A 607 48.50 63.25 9.36
C LEU A 607 47.48 62.95 10.43
N GLU A 608 46.69 63.93 10.89
CA GLU A 608 45.60 63.68 11.87
C GLU A 608 44.47 62.85 11.26
N GLN A 609 44.15 63.06 10.01
CA GLN A 609 43.13 62.23 9.32
C GLN A 609 43.59 60.78 9.05
N ARG A 610 44.90 60.62 8.74
CA ARG A 610 45.49 59.28 8.58
C ARG A 610 45.56 58.56 9.92
N GLN A 611 45.78 59.26 11.02
CA GLN A 611 45.72 58.71 12.35
C GLN A 611 44.27 58.24 12.73
N LYS A 612 43.26 59.11 12.47
CA LYS A 612 41.85 58.80 12.66
C LYS A 612 41.36 57.60 11.76
N LEU A 613 41.90 57.45 10.57
CA LEU A 613 41.61 56.29 9.70
C LEU A 613 42.20 55.00 10.27
N ASN A 614 43.45 55.05 10.71
CA ASN A 614 44.09 53.90 11.36
C ASN A 614 43.42 53.51 12.70
N GLU A 615 42.96 54.50 13.50
CA GLU A 615 42.21 54.28 14.71
C GLU A 615 40.82 53.65 14.42
N LYS A 616 40.13 54.11 13.37
CA LYS A 616 38.87 53.50 12.92
C LYS A 616 39.06 52.10 12.36
N LEU A 617 40.09 51.84 11.56
CA LEU A 617 40.43 50.49 11.06
C LEU A 617 40.83 49.55 12.19
N SER A 618 41.57 50.04 13.18
CA SER A 618 41.94 49.24 14.35
C SER A 618 40.75 48.97 15.30
N SER A 619 39.80 49.91 15.42
CA SER A 619 38.56 49.71 16.16
C SER A 619 37.62 48.68 15.43
N MET A 620 37.50 48.78 14.10
CA MET A 620 36.78 47.75 13.32
C MET A 620 37.45 46.37 13.40
N GLN A 621 38.76 46.30 13.38
CA GLN A 621 39.52 45.08 13.58
C GLN A 621 39.34 44.49 15.01
N GLN A 622 39.26 45.38 16.02
CA GLN A 622 38.97 44.99 17.39
C GLN A 622 37.50 44.53 17.60
N ASP A 623 36.54 45.17 16.91
CA ASP A 623 35.14 44.73 16.98
C ASP A 623 34.89 43.37 16.24
N PHE A 624 35.67 43.13 15.18
CA PHE A 624 35.69 41.83 14.48
C PHE A 624 36.31 40.72 15.36
N LEU A 625 37.32 41.09 16.18
CA LEU A 625 37.92 40.16 17.16
C LEU A 625 37.08 40.02 18.43
N LYS A 626 36.26 41.02 18.79
CA LYS A 626 35.37 40.96 19.98
C LYS A 626 34.11 40.17 19.73
N SER A 627 33.62 40.03 18.50
CA SER A 627 32.47 39.18 18.18
C SER A 627 32.76 37.68 18.30
N LYS A 628 34.02 37.28 18.52
CA LYS A 628 34.47 35.87 18.70
C LYS A 628 34.91 35.53 20.12
N LYS A 629 34.73 36.38 21.08
CA LYS A 629 35.08 36.05 22.51
C LYS A 629 33.84 36.06 23.39
N VAL A 630 33.14 34.93 23.40
CA VAL A 630 32.44 34.49 24.63
C VAL A 630 33.56 34.23 25.67
N LYS A 631 33.71 35.10 26.67
CA LYS A 631 34.65 34.90 27.76
C LYS A 631 34.12 33.75 28.61
N PRO A 632 34.77 32.57 28.64
CA PRO A 632 34.50 31.62 29.68
C PRO A 632 35.17 32.12 30.97
N ASN A 633 34.37 32.21 32.02
CA ASN A 633 34.82 32.56 33.38
C ASN A 633 35.42 31.28 34.02
N HIS A 634 36.54 30.78 33.49
CA HIS A 634 37.24 29.64 34.04
C HIS A 634 38.70 30.00 34.31
N LYS A 635 39.25 29.44 35.41
CA LYS A 635 40.68 29.51 35.67
C LYS A 635 41.39 28.44 34.85
N ALA A 636 42.37 28.86 34.04
CA ALA A 636 43.21 27.90 33.33
C ALA A 636 43.90 26.97 34.36
N PRO A 637 43.98 25.66 34.09
CA PRO A 637 44.62 24.72 34.99
C PRO A 637 46.13 25.01 35.12
N GLU A 638 46.65 25.16 36.34
CA GLU A 638 48.04 25.56 36.58
C GLU A 638 49.04 24.40 36.48
N ASN A 639 48.61 23.13 36.60
CA ASN A 639 49.46 21.94 36.52
C ASN A 639 48.72 20.83 35.73
N LEU A 640 49.04 20.65 34.46
CA LEU A 640 48.57 19.54 33.61
C LEU A 640 49.64 18.46 33.52
N LYS A 641 49.25 17.20 33.69
CA LYS A 641 50.13 16.02 33.56
C LYS A 641 49.68 15.19 32.34
N PRO A 642 50.62 14.48 31.66
CA PRO A 642 50.26 13.53 30.63
C PRO A 642 49.26 12.49 31.18
N GLY A 643 48.13 12.30 30.48
CA GLY A 643 47.02 11.44 30.88
C GLY A 643 45.85 12.18 31.53
N ASP A 644 45.93 13.52 31.73
CA ASP A 644 44.81 14.30 32.24
C ASP A 644 43.75 14.51 31.13
N ARG A 645 42.48 14.38 31.52
CA ARG A 645 41.39 14.70 30.59
C ARG A 645 41.08 16.16 30.63
N VAL A 646 40.99 16.77 29.48
CA VAL A 646 40.71 18.17 29.31
C VAL A 646 39.63 18.40 28.27
N TYR A 647 38.80 19.37 28.51
CA TYR A 647 37.87 19.87 27.54
C TYR A 647 38.51 21.04 26.78
N VAL A 648 38.56 20.96 25.46
CA VAL A 648 39.17 21.97 24.59
C VAL A 648 38.08 22.92 24.11
N ILE A 649 38.07 24.14 24.61
CA ILE A 649 37.03 25.14 24.41
C ILE A 649 36.91 25.53 22.92
N SER A 650 38.04 25.68 22.23
CA SER A 650 38.07 26.05 20.82
C SER A 650 37.50 25.02 19.86
N PHE A 651 37.45 23.76 20.28
CA PHE A 651 36.96 22.67 19.47
C PHE A 651 35.69 21.98 19.99
N ASP A 652 35.21 22.44 21.18
CA ASP A 652 34.03 21.87 21.83
C ASP A 652 34.11 20.32 21.98
N GLN A 653 35.28 19.81 22.37
CA GLN A 653 35.57 18.39 22.48
C GLN A 653 36.46 18.06 23.65
N ASN A 654 36.24 16.86 24.22
CA ASN A 654 37.12 16.30 25.24
C ASN A 654 38.36 15.68 24.62
N GLY A 655 39.50 15.89 25.24
CA GLY A 655 40.77 15.31 24.85
C GLY A 655 41.60 14.83 26.03
N GLU A 656 42.68 14.11 25.76
CA GLU A 656 43.65 13.63 26.74
C GLU A 656 45.00 14.30 26.49
N VAL A 657 45.62 14.83 27.55
CA VAL A 657 46.91 15.45 27.49
C VAL A 657 48.02 14.42 27.27
N LEU A 658 48.84 14.63 26.24
CA LEU A 658 49.91 13.71 25.89
C LEU A 658 51.31 14.15 26.41
N THR A 659 51.54 15.47 26.55
CA THR A 659 52.83 15.99 27.01
C THR A 659 52.63 17.05 28.10
N ALA A 660 53.63 17.22 28.96
CA ALA A 660 53.69 18.36 29.88
C ALA A 660 53.76 19.69 29.11
N PRO A 661 53.30 20.83 29.72
CA PRO A 661 53.37 22.15 29.10
C PRO A 661 54.77 22.54 28.69
N ASP A 662 54.88 23.11 27.47
CA ASP A 662 56.14 23.64 26.95
C ASP A 662 56.42 25.08 27.45
N LYS A 663 57.55 25.67 27.06
CA LYS A 663 57.94 27.02 27.49
C LYS A 663 56.95 28.13 27.05
N ASN A 664 56.09 27.81 26.05
CA ASN A 664 55.07 28.71 25.51
C ASN A 664 53.70 28.49 26.18
N LYS A 665 53.59 27.65 27.22
CA LYS A 665 52.33 27.24 27.87
C LYS A 665 51.36 26.52 26.88
N GLU A 666 51.86 25.73 25.92
CA GLU A 666 51.11 24.90 25.03
C GLU A 666 51.27 23.44 25.43
N VAL A 667 50.21 22.65 25.23
CA VAL A 667 50.13 21.23 25.58
C VAL A 667 49.65 20.44 24.36
N MET A 668 50.24 19.29 24.13
CA MET A 668 49.77 18.37 23.12
C MET A 668 48.57 17.61 23.66
N VAL A 669 47.41 17.76 23.02
CA VAL A 669 46.15 17.10 23.38
C VAL A 669 45.71 16.20 22.25
N GLN A 670 45.29 14.99 22.63
CA GLN A 670 44.68 14.01 21.70
C GLN A 670 43.17 14.11 21.83
N MET A 671 42.49 14.44 20.74
CA MET A 671 41.05 14.48 20.58
C MET A 671 40.64 13.41 19.57
N GLY A 672 40.13 12.27 20.03
CA GLY A 672 39.84 11.11 19.16
C GLY A 672 41.11 10.63 18.47
N ILE A 673 41.17 10.69 17.12
CA ILE A 673 42.33 10.29 16.32
C ILE A 673 43.30 11.45 16.01
N MET A 674 42.95 12.70 16.36
CA MET A 674 43.76 13.87 16.05
C MET A 674 44.61 14.29 17.27
N LYS A 675 45.92 14.63 17.01
CA LYS A 675 46.85 15.18 18.00
C LYS A 675 47.23 16.59 17.60
N MET A 676 47.02 17.56 18.51
CA MET A 676 47.35 18.95 18.22
C MET A 676 47.82 19.69 19.45
N LYS A 677 48.60 20.78 19.24
CA LYS A 677 49.03 21.67 20.32
C LYS A 677 47.93 22.69 20.61
N VAL A 678 47.57 22.81 21.90
CA VAL A 678 46.53 23.71 22.34
C VAL A 678 47.09 24.54 23.52
N PRO A 679 46.85 25.90 23.52
CA PRO A 679 47.25 26.74 24.64
C PRO A 679 46.52 26.37 25.94
N MET A 680 47.19 26.35 27.08
CA MET A 680 46.60 26.05 28.39
C MET A 680 45.39 26.94 28.73
N ALA A 681 45.33 28.13 28.20
CA ALA A 681 44.20 29.06 28.39
C ALA A 681 42.88 28.60 27.75
N GLU A 682 42.93 27.64 26.83
CA GLU A 682 41.76 27.06 26.12
C GLU A 682 41.40 25.66 26.64
N LEU A 683 41.99 25.23 27.76
CA LEU A 683 41.75 23.91 28.37
C LEU A 683 41.00 24.05 29.70
N MET A 684 40.01 23.17 29.92
CA MET A 684 39.36 22.93 31.20
C MET A 684 39.64 21.51 31.66
N LEU A 685 39.97 21.30 32.94
CA LEU A 685 40.04 19.96 33.52
C LEU A 685 38.64 19.34 33.58
N ASP A 686 38.53 18.10 33.12
CA ASP A 686 37.33 17.32 33.25
C ASP A 686 37.41 16.47 34.52
N ASP A 687 36.84 16.96 35.62
CA ASP A 687 36.84 16.34 36.94
C ASP A 687 35.85 15.19 37.11
N THR A 688 35.43 14.52 36.08
CA THR A 688 34.58 13.34 36.19
C THR A 688 35.34 12.16 36.80
N PRO A 689 34.87 11.53 37.90
CA PRO A 689 35.63 10.49 38.61
C PRO A 689 35.85 9.23 37.74
N ARG A 690 37.10 8.79 37.67
CA ARG A 690 37.51 7.57 36.97
C ARG A 690 36.92 6.32 37.63
N PRO A 691 36.39 5.35 36.88
CA PRO A 691 36.36 3.96 37.33
C PRO A 691 37.78 3.41 37.36
N LYS A 692 38.23 2.91 38.52
CA LYS A 692 39.54 2.32 38.67
C LYS A 692 39.69 1.03 37.85
N GLU A 693 40.42 1.05 36.77
CA GLU A 693 40.87 -0.14 36.07
C GLU A 693 42.06 -0.78 36.82
N LYS A 694 41.87 -1.99 37.28
CA LYS A 694 42.97 -2.85 37.73
C LYS A 694 43.66 -3.50 36.52
N GLN A 695 44.91 -3.14 36.29
CA GLN A 695 45.79 -3.84 35.32
C GLN A 695 45.93 -5.31 35.69
N LYS A 696 45.60 -6.22 34.74
CA LYS A 696 46.19 -7.57 34.67
C LYS A 696 46.55 -7.92 33.25
N ARG A 697 47.78 -8.47 33.14
CA ARG A 697 48.54 -8.87 31.96
C ARG A 697 47.79 -9.91 31.10
N GLN A 698 47.95 -9.78 29.81
CA GLN A 698 47.48 -10.66 28.77
C GLN A 698 48.14 -12.03 28.78
N GLN A 699 47.34 -13.06 28.54
CA GLN A 699 47.67 -14.22 27.69
C GLN A 699 46.41 -14.70 27.00
N PRO A 700 46.42 -15.24 25.76
CA PRO A 700 45.30 -15.40 24.92
C PRO A 700 44.60 -16.75 25.09
N THR A 701 43.33 -16.79 25.42
CA THR A 701 42.52 -18.00 25.30
C THR A 701 41.09 -17.66 24.87
N LYS A 702 40.72 -18.29 23.79
CA LYS A 702 39.40 -18.68 23.26
C LYS A 702 38.15 -17.93 23.82
N ALA A 703 37.47 -17.29 22.88
CA ALA A 703 36.18 -16.65 23.07
C ALA A 703 35.15 -17.56 23.76
N LYS A 704 34.72 -17.15 24.95
CA LYS A 704 33.45 -17.51 25.56
C LYS A 704 32.59 -16.26 25.54
N PHE A 705 31.50 -16.28 24.78
CA PHE A 705 30.47 -15.28 24.85
C PHE A 705 29.86 -15.29 26.25
N SER A 706 30.01 -14.21 26.99
CA SER A 706 29.34 -14.05 28.28
C SER A 706 28.01 -13.34 28.09
N LYS A 707 26.94 -13.93 28.61
CA LYS A 707 25.56 -13.43 28.65
C LYS A 707 25.31 -12.15 29.48
N SER A 708 26.36 -11.46 29.93
CA SER A 708 26.28 -10.48 31.03
C SER A 708 26.07 -9.02 30.61
N GLN A 709 25.73 -8.71 29.36
CA GLN A 709 25.66 -7.30 28.94
C GLN A 709 24.26 -6.66 28.89
N PHE A 710 23.15 -7.41 29.13
CA PHE A 710 21.79 -6.85 29.05
C PHE A 710 20.83 -7.50 30.08
N ILE A 711 21.12 -7.32 31.42
CA ILE A 711 20.13 -7.72 32.43
C ILE A 711 19.27 -6.50 32.75
N SER A 712 17.94 -6.64 32.60
CA SER A 712 16.97 -5.63 33.03
C SER A 712 17.09 -5.36 34.52
N ALA A 713 16.96 -4.12 34.94
CA ALA A 713 16.92 -3.73 36.37
C ALA A 713 15.61 -4.15 37.06
N GLU A 714 14.68 -4.76 36.34
CA GLU A 714 13.39 -5.23 36.87
C GLU A 714 13.01 -6.61 36.32
N ILE A 715 12.31 -7.40 37.16
CA ILE A 715 11.72 -8.70 36.83
C ILE A 715 10.23 -8.69 37.16
N ASP A 716 9.40 -9.14 36.22
CA ASP A 716 7.95 -9.26 36.39
C ASP A 716 7.55 -10.71 36.68
N CYS A 717 7.03 -10.96 37.87
CA CYS A 717 6.59 -12.26 38.34
C CYS A 717 5.07 -12.35 38.54
N ARG A 718 4.30 -11.41 37.97
CA ARG A 718 2.84 -11.42 38.10
C ARG A 718 2.23 -12.63 37.39
N GLY A 719 1.28 -13.29 38.07
CA GLY A 719 0.59 -14.45 37.54
C GLY A 719 1.34 -15.78 37.66
N GLN A 720 2.58 -15.79 38.21
CA GLN A 720 3.34 -17.01 38.47
C GLN A 720 2.94 -17.64 39.82
N LEU A 721 3.14 -18.96 39.95
CA LEU A 721 3.07 -19.64 41.23
C LEU A 721 4.26 -19.24 42.12
N VAL A 722 4.10 -19.30 43.45
CA VAL A 722 5.13 -18.86 44.41
C VAL A 722 6.47 -19.56 44.18
N ASP A 723 6.46 -20.85 44.01
CA ASP A 723 7.69 -21.66 43.81
C ASP A 723 8.37 -21.37 42.49
N GLU A 724 7.60 -21.14 41.41
CA GLU A 724 8.09 -20.76 40.10
C GLU A 724 8.71 -19.37 40.10
N ALA A 725 8.04 -18.41 40.75
CA ALA A 725 8.55 -17.07 40.88
C ALA A 725 9.86 -17.03 41.69
N ILE A 726 9.98 -17.84 42.78
CA ILE A 726 11.20 -17.94 43.59
C ILE A 726 12.36 -18.48 42.76
N ALA A 727 12.14 -19.52 41.93
CA ALA A 727 13.19 -20.08 41.06
C ALA A 727 13.68 -19.07 40.02
N ASN A 728 12.75 -18.29 39.42
CA ASN A 728 13.10 -17.23 38.50
C ASN A 728 13.84 -16.06 39.12
N ILE A 729 13.43 -15.66 40.34
CA ILE A 729 14.06 -14.59 41.10
C ILE A 729 15.46 -15.00 41.59
N ASP A 730 15.66 -16.26 41.99
CA ASP A 730 16.96 -16.78 42.41
C ASP A 730 18.00 -16.62 41.30
N LYS A 731 17.68 -17.11 40.11
CA LYS A 731 18.52 -16.99 38.92
C LYS A 731 18.74 -15.52 38.50
N TYR A 732 17.69 -14.71 38.57
CA TYR A 732 17.76 -13.30 38.22
C TYR A 732 18.66 -12.50 39.18
N ILE A 733 18.59 -12.74 40.52
CA ILE A 733 19.42 -12.09 41.51
C ILE A 733 20.89 -12.44 41.33
N ASP A 734 21.22 -13.71 41.05
CA ASP A 734 22.56 -14.15 40.77
C ASP A 734 23.12 -13.48 39.49
N ASP A 735 22.36 -13.48 38.43
CA ASP A 735 22.72 -12.80 37.19
C ASP A 735 22.87 -11.29 37.38
N ALA A 736 21.97 -10.63 38.09
CA ALA A 736 22.01 -9.20 38.42
C ALA A 736 23.21 -8.83 39.27
N TYR A 737 23.53 -9.66 40.27
CA TYR A 737 24.72 -9.49 41.11
C TYR A 737 26.02 -9.64 40.35
N LEU A 738 26.10 -10.64 39.46
CA LEU A 738 27.27 -10.88 38.60
C LEU A 738 27.45 -9.74 37.58
N SER A 739 26.35 -9.10 37.18
CA SER A 739 26.35 -7.93 36.29
C SER A 739 26.63 -6.60 36.97
N GLY A 740 26.76 -6.61 38.31
CA GLY A 740 27.14 -5.42 39.14
C GLY A 740 25.98 -4.42 39.31
N LEU A 741 24.73 -4.84 39.18
CA LEU A 741 23.57 -4.02 39.50
C LEU A 741 23.52 -3.79 41.01
N LYS A 742 23.33 -2.55 41.45
CA LYS A 742 23.25 -2.20 42.86
C LYS A 742 21.84 -2.34 43.41
N GLN A 743 20.85 -2.20 42.54
CA GLN A 743 19.44 -2.24 42.91
C GLN A 743 18.64 -2.89 41.82
N VAL A 744 17.67 -3.71 42.18
CA VAL A 744 16.73 -4.36 41.24
C VAL A 744 15.32 -4.28 41.79
N VAL A 745 14.33 -4.40 40.89
CA VAL A 745 12.91 -4.28 41.19
C VAL A 745 12.20 -5.58 40.86
N ILE A 746 11.46 -6.14 41.83
CA ILE A 746 10.66 -7.37 41.63
C ILE A 746 9.18 -6.99 41.64
N ILE A 747 8.49 -7.20 40.54
CA ILE A 747 7.08 -6.90 40.36
C ILE A 747 6.25 -8.17 40.57
N HIS A 748 5.54 -8.21 41.73
CA HIS A 748 4.70 -9.39 42.07
C HIS A 748 3.19 -9.10 42.09
N GLY A 749 2.81 -7.84 41.86
CA GLY A 749 1.40 -7.41 41.85
C GLY A 749 0.79 -7.25 43.26
N LYS A 750 -0.43 -6.67 43.31
CA LYS A 750 -1.18 -6.39 44.52
C LYS A 750 -2.11 -7.56 44.97
N GLY A 751 -2.24 -8.67 44.24
CA GLY A 751 -3.17 -9.77 44.47
C GLY A 751 -3.39 -10.21 45.93
N THR A 752 -3.57 -11.50 46.21
CA THR A 752 -3.83 -12.05 47.55
C THR A 752 -2.69 -11.87 48.55
N GLY A 753 -1.53 -11.40 48.10
CA GLY A 753 -0.34 -11.21 48.91
C GLY A 753 0.53 -12.47 49.09
N ALA A 754 0.11 -13.64 48.65
CA ALA A 754 0.88 -14.88 48.80
C ALA A 754 2.24 -14.79 48.07
N LEU A 755 2.28 -14.31 46.84
CA LEU A 755 3.50 -14.15 46.05
C LEU A 755 4.46 -13.13 46.74
N ARG A 756 3.93 -12.01 47.23
CA ARG A 756 4.70 -11.02 47.97
C ARG A 756 5.35 -11.64 49.22
N ALA A 757 4.60 -12.39 50.04
CA ALA A 757 5.10 -13.05 51.22
C ALA A 757 6.18 -14.08 50.90
N GLY A 758 6.00 -14.90 49.86
CA GLY A 758 6.98 -15.86 49.35
C GLY A 758 8.29 -15.21 48.94
N VAL A 759 8.20 -14.16 48.11
CA VAL A 759 9.34 -13.39 47.61
C VAL A 759 10.11 -12.74 48.79
N GLN A 760 9.44 -12.10 49.74
CA GLN A 760 10.08 -11.48 50.90
C GLN A 760 10.76 -12.49 51.80
N ASN A 761 10.16 -13.68 52.00
CA ASN A 761 10.78 -14.75 52.78
C ASN A 761 12.03 -15.29 52.07
N TYR A 762 12.00 -15.46 50.78
CA TYR A 762 13.17 -15.87 50.00
C TYR A 762 14.30 -14.83 50.07
N LEU A 763 14.00 -13.55 49.87
CA LEU A 763 14.99 -12.45 49.91
C LEU A 763 15.72 -12.32 51.25
N LYS A 764 15.08 -12.70 52.36
CA LYS A 764 15.73 -12.74 53.69
C LYS A 764 16.86 -13.74 53.80
N MET A 765 16.77 -14.85 53.01
CA MET A 765 17.72 -15.97 53.05
C MET A 765 18.80 -15.88 51.98
N ASN A 766 18.63 -15.04 50.97
CA ASN A 766 19.56 -14.94 49.85
C ASN A 766 20.82 -14.16 50.22
N SER A 767 21.99 -14.74 49.98
CA SER A 767 23.30 -14.20 50.36
C SER A 767 23.71 -12.93 49.59
N HIS A 768 23.16 -12.70 48.41
CA HIS A 768 23.50 -11.57 47.54
C HIS A 768 22.64 -10.32 47.81
N VAL A 769 21.61 -10.45 48.65
CA VAL A 769 20.71 -9.36 49.03
C VAL A 769 21.26 -8.61 50.22
N LYS A 770 21.38 -7.29 50.14
CA LYS A 770 21.79 -6.40 51.25
C LYS A 770 20.59 -5.93 52.06
N SER A 771 19.56 -5.44 51.36
CA SER A 771 18.31 -4.99 51.95
C SER A 771 17.17 -5.06 50.92
N TYR A 772 15.91 -5.10 51.38
CA TYR A 772 14.76 -4.96 50.53
C TYR A 772 13.67 -4.14 51.23
N ARG A 773 12.86 -3.43 50.43
CA ARG A 773 11.74 -2.61 50.89
C ARG A 773 10.56 -2.71 49.92
N PRO A 774 9.32 -2.45 50.35
CA PRO A 774 8.23 -2.23 49.41
C PRO A 774 8.46 -0.97 48.54
N GLY A 775 7.90 -0.92 47.36
CA GLY A 775 7.95 0.25 46.50
C GLY A 775 7.26 1.45 47.15
N THR A 776 7.74 2.65 46.84
CA THR A 776 7.15 3.94 47.25
C THR A 776 6.16 4.44 46.20
N PHE A 777 5.49 5.57 46.47
CA PHE A 777 4.58 6.22 45.52
C PHE A 777 5.32 6.55 44.21
N GLY A 778 4.81 6.02 43.09
CA GLY A 778 5.47 6.10 41.78
C GLY A 778 6.34 4.89 41.42
N GLU A 779 6.73 4.02 42.36
CA GLU A 779 7.50 2.77 42.09
C GLU A 779 6.61 1.51 42.00
N GLY A 780 5.29 1.64 42.12
CA GLY A 780 4.34 0.50 42.08
C GLY A 780 3.82 0.07 43.49
N GLU A 781 4.19 0.79 44.55
CA GLU A 781 3.69 0.66 45.94
C GLU A 781 3.74 -0.80 46.48
N ALA A 782 2.58 -1.30 46.97
CA ALA A 782 2.47 -2.65 47.57
C ALA A 782 2.58 -3.80 46.52
N GLY A 783 2.61 -3.50 45.24
CA GLY A 783 2.75 -4.49 44.16
C GLY A 783 4.19 -4.80 43.73
N VAL A 784 5.16 -4.13 44.38
CA VAL A 784 6.59 -4.19 44.03
C VAL A 784 7.47 -4.31 45.25
N THR A 785 8.55 -5.07 45.13
CA THR A 785 9.65 -5.13 46.15
C THR A 785 10.94 -4.65 45.48
N VAL A 786 11.53 -3.60 46.06
CA VAL A 786 12.83 -3.06 45.64
C VAL A 786 13.91 -3.73 46.47
N VAL A 787 14.94 -4.26 45.81
CA VAL A 787 16.02 -5.05 46.43
C VAL A 787 17.36 -4.39 46.18
N GLU A 788 18.12 -4.11 47.26
CA GLU A 788 19.51 -3.70 47.16
C GLU A 788 20.42 -4.92 47.21
N LEU A 789 21.31 -5.05 46.25
CA LEU A 789 22.31 -6.11 46.18
C LEU A 789 23.63 -5.67 46.87
N LYS A 790 24.40 -6.65 47.38
CA LYS A 790 25.67 -6.41 48.07
C LYS A 790 26.80 -5.93 47.18
#